data_2ec95eab067444924abb94efc651b545
#
_entry.id   2ec95eab067444924abb94efc651b545
#
_cell.length_a   1.000
_cell.length_b   1.000
_cell.length_c   1.000
_cell.angle_alpha   90.00
_cell.angle_beta   90.00
_cell.angle_gamma   90.00
#
_symmetry.space_group_name_H-M   'P 1'
#
loop_
_entity.id
_entity.type
_entity.pdbx_description
1 polymer ?
#
loop_
_entity_poly.entity_id
_entity_poly.type
_entity_poly.pdbx_seq_one_letter_code
_entity_poly.pdbx_strand_id
1 'polypeptide(L)'
;MEYKNTLLMPKTEFPMRGNLPKREPAMQEKWAEMNIYEKVQEHTKGRPLFVLHDGPPYANGDIHMGHALNKVLKDFIVRYKSMTGYCAPYVPGWDTHGLPIEQALTNKGVKRKEMTVAEFRKLCAEYAYEQVNRQREQFKRLGVRADWNNPYITLEPAYEAQQIKVFGDMAKKGYIYKGQKPVYWSPTSESALAEAEIEYQDKKSASIYVAFPVKDGKNVLEGDEKFIIWTTTPWTLPANLGISVHPELEYSIVEVNDEKYIIASELFDTVSKTLEWENAEVVKTVKGSELEYTVAKHPFYDRDSLVMLGEHVTTDAGTGCVHTAPGHGEDDFLVGKQYGLEVLCPVDDKGVLTNEAPGFEGLFYDKANKPITEKLEEVGALLKLTFITHSYPHDWRTKKPIIFRATAQWFASIEAFRKELLQAVEETKWVPAWGETRLHNMVRDRGDWCISRQRAWGVPIPVFYAENGDPIITDETISHVANLFRENGSNVWFEREAKDLLPEGFTHPSSPNGEFRKETDIMDVWFDSGSSHQAVLEEREDLQRPADLYLEGSDQYRGWFNSSLSTAVAVTGKAPYKGVLSHGFVLDGEGRKMSKSIGNIVVPKKIMDQLGGDILRLWVSSVDYQSDVRISDDILKQVAEVYRKIRNTFRFLLGNLADFNPSQDAVAKAELREVDRYMLVKLNDLITKVKESYETYDFAAVYQAIHNFCTIDLSSFYLDFAKDILYIEAENNHDRRAIQTVLYDVLVALTKLVTPILPHTADEVWPYIPGVNEESVQLTDMPEAVEVEGAEALKTKWDAFMTLRDDVLKALEVARNEKVIGKSLNASITLYPTVEMKQMLESIREDLKQLFIVSEYKLGGTMEEAPADAPKYEHTAVVVAQATGETCERCWVVSETIGKDTEHETLCERCATVVKENYVK
;
A
#
# COMPACT_ATOMS: atom_id res chain seq x y z
N MET A 1 -53.86 -35.38 -1.31
CA MET A 1 -52.90 -34.37 -1.83
C MET A 1 -51.87 -34.09 -0.76
N GLU A 2 -50.57 -34.15 -1.11
CA GLU A 2 -49.52 -33.71 -0.16
C GLU A 2 -49.34 -32.22 -0.32
N TYR A 3 -49.78 -31.43 0.66
CA TYR A 3 -49.76 -29.96 0.60
C TYR A 3 -48.38 -29.35 0.48
N LYS A 4 -47.33 -30.02 1.01
CA LYS A 4 -45.95 -29.55 0.84
C LYS A 4 -45.53 -29.39 -0.63
N ASN A 5 -46.16 -30.14 -1.54
CA ASN A 5 -45.85 -30.05 -2.97
C ASN A 5 -46.54 -28.84 -3.65
N THR A 6 -47.39 -28.12 -2.94
CA THR A 6 -48.06 -26.89 -3.39
C THR A 6 -47.34 -25.64 -2.96
N LEU A 7 -46.29 -25.76 -2.16
CA LEU A 7 -45.46 -24.64 -1.72
C LEU A 7 -44.49 -24.23 -2.84
N LEU A 8 -44.33 -22.94 -3.00
CA LEU A 8 -43.42 -22.36 -3.99
C LEU A 8 -42.04 -22.17 -3.35
N MET A 9 -41.37 -23.29 -3.08
CA MET A 9 -40.05 -23.29 -2.45
C MET A 9 -38.96 -22.76 -3.39
N PRO A 10 -37.89 -22.14 -2.88
CA PRO A 10 -36.77 -21.64 -3.71
C PRO A 10 -36.16 -22.75 -4.57
N LYS A 11 -35.92 -22.44 -5.85
CA LYS A 11 -35.29 -23.36 -6.80
C LYS A 11 -34.18 -22.62 -7.56
N THR A 12 -32.95 -23.11 -7.48
CA THR A 12 -31.86 -22.56 -8.26
C THR A 12 -30.75 -23.61 -8.45
N GLU A 13 -30.16 -23.59 -9.64
CA GLU A 13 -28.94 -24.34 -9.93
C GLU A 13 -27.68 -23.67 -9.37
N PHE A 14 -27.79 -22.43 -8.85
CA PHE A 14 -26.67 -21.74 -8.25
C PHE A 14 -26.20 -22.55 -7.03
N PRO A 15 -24.90 -22.92 -6.99
CA PRO A 15 -24.40 -23.81 -5.94
C PRO A 15 -24.39 -23.16 -4.56
N MET A 16 -24.82 -23.94 -3.55
CA MET A 16 -24.81 -23.50 -2.15
C MET A 16 -23.39 -23.21 -1.66
N ARG A 17 -22.44 -24.10 -1.97
CA ARG A 17 -21.04 -23.95 -1.58
C ARG A 17 -20.26 -23.23 -2.66
N GLY A 18 -19.43 -22.25 -2.26
CA GLY A 18 -18.59 -21.51 -3.19
C GLY A 18 -17.59 -22.39 -3.92
N ASN A 19 -16.93 -23.30 -3.19
CA ASN A 19 -15.86 -24.15 -3.73
C ASN A 19 -14.87 -23.34 -4.58
N LEU A 20 -14.52 -22.15 -4.05
CA LEU A 20 -13.75 -21.13 -4.76
C LEU A 20 -12.39 -21.61 -5.28
N PRO A 21 -11.63 -22.42 -4.52
CA PRO A 21 -10.34 -22.92 -5.02
C PRO A 21 -10.41 -23.65 -6.35
N LYS A 22 -11.56 -24.32 -6.64
CA LYS A 22 -11.80 -25.03 -7.91
C LYS A 22 -12.50 -24.17 -8.95
N ARG A 23 -13.45 -23.33 -8.54
CA ARG A 23 -14.28 -22.55 -9.46
C ARG A 23 -13.60 -21.31 -9.98
N GLU A 24 -12.79 -20.66 -9.19
CA GLU A 24 -12.09 -19.45 -9.62
C GLU A 24 -11.14 -19.68 -10.79
N PRO A 25 -10.29 -20.72 -10.79
CA PRO A 25 -9.47 -21.00 -11.96
C PRO A 25 -10.27 -21.20 -13.26
N ALA A 26 -11.39 -21.91 -13.20
CA ALA A 26 -12.29 -22.11 -14.35
C ALA A 26 -12.90 -20.77 -14.81
N MET A 27 -13.29 -19.91 -13.88
CA MET A 27 -13.81 -18.58 -14.19
C MET A 27 -12.74 -17.71 -14.85
N GLN A 28 -11.52 -17.76 -14.34
CA GLN A 28 -10.37 -17.00 -14.88
C GLN A 28 -10.03 -17.47 -16.30
N GLU A 29 -10.12 -18.77 -16.56
CA GLU A 29 -9.94 -19.33 -17.92
C GLU A 29 -11.03 -18.80 -18.85
N LYS A 30 -12.28 -18.80 -18.42
CA LYS A 30 -13.40 -18.23 -19.18
C LYS A 30 -13.17 -16.74 -19.47
N TRP A 31 -12.71 -15.94 -18.49
CA TRP A 31 -12.36 -14.54 -18.70
C TRP A 31 -11.26 -14.35 -19.74
N ALA A 32 -10.25 -15.21 -19.72
CA ALA A 32 -9.17 -15.18 -20.70
C ALA A 32 -9.67 -15.50 -22.11
N GLU A 33 -10.49 -16.54 -22.26
CA GLU A 33 -11.08 -16.95 -23.54
C GLU A 33 -11.99 -15.87 -24.14
N MET A 34 -12.75 -15.15 -23.29
CA MET A 34 -13.61 -14.06 -23.77
C MET A 34 -12.88 -12.71 -23.91
N ASN A 35 -11.59 -12.63 -23.60
CA ASN A 35 -10.81 -11.38 -23.61
C ASN A 35 -11.49 -10.28 -22.80
N ILE A 36 -11.78 -10.54 -21.53
CA ILE A 36 -12.59 -9.67 -20.69
C ILE A 36 -11.98 -8.26 -20.51
N TYR A 37 -10.66 -8.16 -20.40
CA TYR A 37 -10.01 -6.86 -20.28
C TYR A 37 -10.28 -5.99 -21.51
N GLU A 38 -10.05 -6.53 -22.71
CA GLU A 38 -10.27 -5.85 -23.98
C GLU A 38 -11.75 -5.49 -24.19
N LYS A 39 -12.66 -6.39 -23.81
CA LYS A 39 -14.12 -6.13 -23.89
C LYS A 39 -14.53 -4.98 -22.96
N VAL A 40 -13.98 -4.89 -21.76
CA VAL A 40 -14.26 -3.78 -20.84
C VAL A 40 -13.72 -2.48 -21.42
N GLN A 41 -12.51 -2.48 -21.97
CA GLN A 41 -11.93 -1.30 -22.62
C GLN A 41 -12.79 -0.82 -23.81
N GLU A 42 -13.26 -1.72 -24.65
CA GLU A 42 -14.14 -1.39 -25.77
C GLU A 42 -15.50 -0.88 -25.28
N HIS A 43 -16.08 -1.51 -24.27
CA HIS A 43 -17.36 -1.08 -23.65
C HIS A 43 -17.28 0.34 -23.09
N THR A 44 -16.14 0.72 -22.51
CA THR A 44 -15.94 2.03 -21.88
C THR A 44 -15.28 3.06 -22.80
N LYS A 45 -14.99 2.71 -24.04
CA LYS A 45 -14.35 3.59 -25.02
C LYS A 45 -15.12 4.91 -25.20
N GLY A 46 -14.39 6.00 -25.20
CA GLY A 46 -14.96 7.35 -25.33
C GLY A 46 -15.35 8.01 -24.01
N ARG A 47 -15.35 7.28 -22.92
CA ARG A 47 -15.52 7.84 -21.57
C ARG A 47 -14.23 8.56 -21.13
N PRO A 48 -14.31 9.49 -20.17
CA PRO A 48 -13.11 10.08 -19.58
C PRO A 48 -12.16 9.02 -19.03
N LEU A 49 -10.85 9.22 -19.24
CA LEU A 49 -9.85 8.29 -18.71
C LEU A 49 -9.69 8.42 -17.20
N PHE A 50 -9.56 7.31 -16.53
CA PHE A 50 -9.01 7.21 -15.19
C PHE A 50 -7.81 6.27 -15.23
N VAL A 51 -6.61 6.80 -15.08
CA VAL A 51 -5.37 6.04 -15.15
C VAL A 51 -4.79 5.85 -13.75
N LEU A 52 -4.84 4.60 -13.28
CA LEU A 52 -4.06 4.16 -12.14
C LEU A 52 -2.77 3.56 -12.70
N HIS A 53 -1.65 4.22 -12.43
CA HIS A 53 -0.35 3.74 -12.90
C HIS A 53 0.23 2.74 -11.92
N ASP A 54 0.54 1.54 -12.41
CA ASP A 54 1.09 0.47 -11.59
C ASP A 54 2.55 0.72 -11.27
N GLY A 55 2.90 0.81 -9.99
CA GLY A 55 4.28 0.77 -9.55
C GLY A 55 4.84 -0.63 -9.79
N PRO A 56 6.02 -0.73 -10.43
CA PRO A 56 6.51 -2.02 -10.87
C PRO A 56 7.06 -2.83 -9.69
N PRO A 57 6.44 -3.97 -9.33
CA PRO A 57 7.06 -4.88 -8.38
C PRO A 57 8.37 -5.42 -8.92
N TYR A 58 9.29 -5.74 -8.03
CA TYR A 58 10.58 -6.27 -8.42
C TYR A 58 10.46 -7.73 -8.89
N ALA A 59 11.03 -8.05 -10.04
CA ALA A 59 10.92 -9.36 -10.68
C ALA A 59 11.85 -10.39 -10.03
N ASN A 60 11.57 -10.76 -8.79
CA ASN A 60 12.35 -11.78 -8.08
C ASN A 60 11.51 -12.48 -7.01
N GLY A 61 11.31 -13.78 -7.15
CA GLY A 61 10.61 -14.61 -6.20
C GLY A 61 9.08 -14.61 -6.33
N ASP A 62 8.44 -15.34 -5.44
CA ASP A 62 6.98 -15.40 -5.37
C ASP A 62 6.40 -14.12 -4.76
N ILE A 63 5.15 -13.85 -5.11
CA ILE A 63 4.43 -12.74 -4.47
C ILE A 63 4.20 -13.05 -2.98
N HIS A 64 4.23 -12.00 -2.17
CA HIS A 64 3.91 -12.07 -0.75
C HIS A 64 2.59 -11.33 -0.43
N MET A 65 2.18 -11.35 0.83
CA MET A 65 0.91 -10.73 1.22
C MET A 65 0.86 -9.22 0.95
N GLY A 66 1.99 -8.52 1.03
CA GLY A 66 2.07 -7.11 0.65
C GLY A 66 1.76 -6.87 -0.82
N HIS A 67 2.25 -7.71 -1.70
CA HIS A 67 1.89 -7.69 -3.13
C HIS A 67 0.41 -7.96 -3.34
N ALA A 68 -0.15 -8.95 -2.64
CA ALA A 68 -1.57 -9.28 -2.75
C ALA A 68 -2.46 -8.12 -2.30
N LEU A 69 -2.17 -7.51 -1.16
CA LEU A 69 -2.86 -6.32 -0.66
C LEU A 69 -2.82 -5.19 -1.70
N ASN A 70 -1.64 -4.88 -2.20
CA ASN A 70 -1.41 -3.82 -3.18
C ASN A 70 -2.23 -4.01 -4.47
N LYS A 71 -2.08 -5.16 -5.11
CA LYS A 71 -2.76 -5.44 -6.40
C LYS A 71 -4.27 -5.54 -6.24
N VAL A 72 -4.76 -6.10 -5.16
CA VAL A 72 -6.19 -6.22 -4.90
C VAL A 72 -6.82 -4.84 -4.68
N LEU A 73 -6.18 -3.96 -3.91
CA LEU A 73 -6.64 -2.58 -3.73
C LEU A 73 -6.73 -1.83 -5.07
N LYS A 74 -5.72 -1.96 -5.92
CA LYS A 74 -5.70 -1.38 -7.26
C LYS A 74 -6.86 -1.91 -8.10
N ASP A 75 -7.10 -3.21 -8.05
CA ASP A 75 -8.16 -3.85 -8.79
C ASP A 75 -9.57 -3.38 -8.35
N PHE A 76 -9.77 -3.17 -7.05
CA PHE A 76 -11.01 -2.57 -6.54
C PHE A 76 -11.30 -1.23 -7.24
N ILE A 77 -10.31 -0.38 -7.31
CA ILE A 77 -10.43 0.97 -7.87
C ILE A 77 -10.67 0.93 -9.37
N VAL A 78 -9.87 0.16 -10.09
CA VAL A 78 -9.96 0.04 -11.55
C VAL A 78 -11.32 -0.55 -11.96
N ARG A 79 -11.77 -1.61 -11.29
CA ARG A 79 -13.09 -2.21 -11.56
C ARG A 79 -14.22 -1.25 -11.27
N TYR A 80 -14.17 -0.58 -10.13
CA TYR A 80 -15.19 0.42 -9.77
C TYR A 80 -15.25 1.55 -10.79
N LYS A 81 -14.10 2.14 -11.14
CA LYS A 81 -14.05 3.25 -12.10
C LYS A 81 -14.59 2.85 -13.48
N SER A 82 -14.28 1.65 -13.95
CA SER A 82 -14.81 1.15 -15.22
C SER A 82 -16.33 0.94 -15.21
N MET A 83 -16.92 0.83 -14.02
CA MET A 83 -18.39 0.70 -13.85
C MET A 83 -19.08 2.03 -13.49
N THR A 84 -18.35 3.14 -13.43
CA THR A 84 -18.87 4.46 -12.99
C THR A 84 -18.57 5.58 -13.97
N GLY A 85 -18.62 5.31 -15.25
CA GLY A 85 -18.53 6.33 -16.27
C GLY A 85 -17.11 6.66 -16.72
N TYR A 86 -16.12 5.88 -16.35
CA TYR A 86 -14.73 6.05 -16.79
C TYR A 86 -14.28 4.91 -17.68
N CYS A 87 -13.27 5.20 -18.51
CA CYS A 87 -12.43 4.20 -19.15
C CYS A 87 -11.17 4.09 -18.26
N ALA A 88 -10.96 2.93 -17.66
CA ALA A 88 -9.89 2.72 -16.70
C ALA A 88 -8.91 1.63 -17.18
N PRO A 89 -7.98 1.98 -18.10
CA PRO A 89 -6.96 1.04 -18.52
C PRO A 89 -5.99 0.76 -17.39
N TYR A 90 -5.55 -0.49 -17.29
CA TYR A 90 -4.60 -0.89 -16.27
C TYR A 90 -3.48 -1.72 -16.88
N VAL A 91 -2.30 -1.12 -16.99
CA VAL A 91 -1.10 -1.74 -17.53
C VAL A 91 -0.20 -2.15 -16.36
N PRO A 92 -0.03 -3.46 -16.10
CA PRO A 92 0.85 -3.91 -15.03
C PRO A 92 2.31 -3.71 -15.43
N GLY A 93 3.18 -3.51 -14.43
CA GLY A 93 4.59 -3.29 -14.67
C GLY A 93 5.49 -4.17 -13.82
N TRP A 94 6.75 -4.31 -14.26
CA TRP A 94 7.81 -4.97 -13.48
C TRP A 94 9.12 -4.21 -13.57
N ASP A 95 9.76 -4.11 -12.42
CA ASP A 95 11.12 -3.61 -12.28
C ASP A 95 12.10 -4.80 -12.33
N THR A 96 13.05 -4.76 -13.26
CA THR A 96 13.82 -5.95 -13.63
C THR A 96 15.32 -5.80 -13.52
N HIS A 97 15.84 -4.61 -13.20
CA HIS A 97 17.26 -4.35 -13.10
C HIS A 97 17.75 -4.37 -11.64
N GLY A 98 19.06 -4.44 -11.47
CA GLY A 98 19.72 -4.21 -10.20
C GLY A 98 20.30 -5.43 -9.50
N LEU A 99 20.86 -5.18 -8.34
CA LEU A 99 21.62 -6.13 -7.54
C LEU A 99 20.85 -7.42 -7.16
N PRO A 100 19.55 -7.40 -6.86
CA PRO A 100 18.88 -8.63 -6.42
C PRO A 100 18.93 -9.77 -7.45
N ILE A 101 18.85 -9.47 -8.73
CA ILE A 101 18.94 -10.49 -9.80
C ILE A 101 20.39 -10.93 -9.97
N GLU A 102 21.36 -10.01 -9.96
CA GLU A 102 22.77 -10.37 -9.96
C GLU A 102 23.12 -11.33 -8.82
N GLN A 103 22.61 -11.02 -7.61
CA GLN A 103 22.81 -11.84 -6.41
C GLN A 103 22.13 -13.21 -6.53
N ALA A 104 20.93 -13.26 -7.07
CA ALA A 104 20.21 -14.51 -7.29
C ALA A 104 20.98 -15.45 -8.23
N LEU A 105 21.57 -14.90 -9.30
CA LEU A 105 22.39 -15.68 -10.22
C LEU A 105 23.71 -16.14 -9.57
N THR A 106 24.35 -15.28 -8.79
CA THR A 106 25.55 -15.63 -8.02
C THR A 106 25.26 -16.78 -7.05
N ASN A 107 24.13 -16.72 -6.36
CA ASN A 107 23.69 -17.78 -5.45
C ASN A 107 23.40 -19.11 -6.18
N LYS A 108 23.06 -19.06 -7.45
CA LYS A 108 22.88 -20.24 -8.32
C LYS A 108 24.20 -20.76 -8.92
N GLY A 109 25.32 -20.15 -8.59
CA GLY A 109 26.64 -20.57 -9.06
C GLY A 109 27.14 -19.88 -10.32
N VAL A 110 26.47 -18.85 -10.81
CA VAL A 110 26.95 -18.05 -11.95
C VAL A 110 28.16 -17.22 -11.52
N LYS A 111 29.26 -17.35 -12.25
CA LYS A 111 30.51 -16.64 -11.99
C LYS A 111 30.66 -15.44 -12.94
N ARG A 112 30.24 -14.27 -12.50
CA ARG A 112 30.25 -13.03 -13.27
C ARG A 112 31.63 -12.72 -13.89
N LYS A 113 32.70 -12.95 -13.13
CA LYS A 113 34.08 -12.59 -13.54
C LYS A 113 34.65 -13.50 -14.64
N GLU A 114 34.04 -14.65 -14.93
CA GLU A 114 34.45 -15.60 -15.93
C GLU A 114 33.76 -15.38 -17.28
N MET A 115 32.90 -14.37 -17.43
CA MET A 115 32.16 -14.07 -18.66
C MET A 115 32.17 -12.57 -18.96
N THR A 116 31.83 -12.22 -20.20
CA THR A 116 31.70 -10.81 -20.60
C THR A 116 30.47 -10.18 -19.90
N VAL A 117 30.48 -8.85 -19.79
CA VAL A 117 29.34 -8.12 -19.23
C VAL A 117 28.07 -8.39 -20.04
N ALA A 118 28.16 -8.41 -21.37
CA ALA A 118 27.00 -8.68 -22.22
C ALA A 118 26.42 -10.09 -22.01
N GLU A 119 27.27 -11.11 -21.86
CA GLU A 119 26.84 -12.48 -21.56
C GLU A 119 26.15 -12.57 -20.21
N PHE A 120 26.69 -11.94 -19.19
CA PHE A 120 26.11 -11.89 -17.85
C PHE A 120 24.73 -11.18 -17.86
N ARG A 121 24.67 -10.03 -18.56
CA ARG A 121 23.40 -9.28 -18.68
C ARG A 121 22.31 -10.09 -19.39
N LYS A 122 22.68 -10.90 -20.36
CA LYS A 122 21.75 -11.82 -21.05
C LYS A 122 21.13 -12.82 -20.05
N LEU A 123 21.96 -13.41 -19.19
CA LEU A 123 21.50 -14.32 -18.14
C LEU A 123 20.59 -13.62 -17.15
N CYS A 124 20.90 -12.38 -16.79
CA CYS A 124 20.04 -11.56 -15.93
C CYS A 124 18.68 -11.31 -16.56
N ALA A 125 18.63 -10.98 -17.86
CA ALA A 125 17.38 -10.77 -18.60
C ALA A 125 16.52 -12.04 -18.65
N GLU A 126 17.12 -13.18 -18.94
CA GLU A 126 16.43 -14.47 -18.97
C GLU A 126 15.81 -14.80 -17.59
N TYR A 127 16.57 -14.61 -16.53
CA TYR A 127 16.08 -14.79 -15.16
C TYR A 127 14.93 -13.83 -14.85
N ALA A 128 15.07 -12.56 -15.21
CA ALA A 128 14.03 -11.56 -14.98
C ALA A 128 12.72 -11.91 -15.67
N TYR A 129 12.74 -12.32 -16.92
CA TYR A 129 11.56 -12.76 -17.66
C TYR A 129 10.91 -13.98 -17.03
N GLU A 130 11.68 -14.93 -16.55
CA GLU A 130 11.15 -16.09 -15.82
C GLU A 130 10.38 -15.65 -14.57
N GLN A 131 10.93 -14.71 -13.80
CA GLN A 131 10.29 -14.18 -12.61
C GLN A 131 9.04 -13.36 -12.93
N VAL A 132 9.07 -12.55 -13.99
CA VAL A 132 7.91 -11.81 -14.49
C VAL A 132 6.77 -12.77 -14.81
N ASN A 133 7.04 -13.81 -15.58
CA ASN A 133 6.04 -14.81 -15.99
C ASN A 133 5.44 -15.51 -14.76
N ARG A 134 6.27 -15.85 -13.78
CA ARG A 134 5.86 -16.49 -12.53
C ARG A 134 4.93 -15.58 -11.71
N GLN A 135 5.32 -14.34 -11.51
CA GLN A 135 4.51 -13.37 -10.74
C GLN A 135 3.22 -13.00 -11.48
N ARG A 136 3.27 -12.90 -12.82
CA ARG A 136 2.07 -12.65 -13.64
C ARG A 136 0.97 -13.67 -13.35
N GLU A 137 1.31 -14.95 -13.36
CA GLU A 137 0.34 -16.01 -13.08
C GLU A 137 -0.19 -15.93 -11.64
N GLN A 138 0.65 -15.58 -10.69
CA GLN A 138 0.24 -15.41 -9.30
C GLN A 138 -0.70 -14.22 -9.11
N PHE A 139 -0.44 -13.10 -9.77
CA PHE A 139 -1.35 -11.94 -9.76
C PHE A 139 -2.67 -12.22 -10.46
N LYS A 140 -2.64 -12.91 -11.58
CA LYS A 140 -3.86 -13.35 -12.28
C LYS A 140 -4.72 -14.24 -11.40
N ARG A 141 -4.09 -15.10 -10.61
CA ARG A 141 -4.81 -15.98 -9.68
C ARG A 141 -5.57 -15.21 -8.59
N LEU A 142 -5.12 -14.02 -8.22
CA LEU A 142 -5.85 -13.13 -7.31
C LEU A 142 -7.16 -12.57 -7.91
N GLY A 143 -7.37 -12.73 -9.20
CA GLY A 143 -8.52 -12.19 -9.92
C GLY A 143 -8.33 -10.74 -10.38
N VAL A 144 -7.11 -10.25 -10.38
CA VAL A 144 -6.79 -8.89 -10.84
C VAL A 144 -6.96 -8.78 -12.35
N ARG A 145 -7.76 -7.80 -12.80
CA ARG A 145 -7.99 -7.53 -14.22
C ARG A 145 -7.02 -6.46 -14.71
N ALA A 146 -6.19 -6.82 -15.69
CA ALA A 146 -5.17 -5.94 -16.25
C ALA A 146 -4.83 -6.36 -17.69
N ASP A 147 -4.08 -5.52 -18.38
CA ASP A 147 -3.50 -5.86 -19.68
C ASP A 147 -2.27 -6.78 -19.52
N TRP A 148 -2.52 -8.00 -19.10
CA TRP A 148 -1.46 -8.98 -18.78
C TRP A 148 -0.62 -9.39 -19.99
N ASN A 149 -1.16 -9.21 -21.21
CA ASN A 149 -0.45 -9.56 -22.43
C ASN A 149 0.53 -8.48 -22.88
N ASN A 150 0.37 -7.24 -22.43
CA ASN A 150 1.18 -6.09 -22.80
C ASN A 150 1.68 -5.31 -21.58
N PRO A 151 2.30 -5.97 -20.59
CA PRO A 151 2.83 -5.27 -19.43
C PRO A 151 3.97 -4.33 -19.84
N TYR A 152 4.31 -3.37 -18.99
CA TYR A 152 5.58 -2.68 -19.13
C TYR A 152 6.65 -3.38 -18.28
N ILE A 153 7.84 -3.50 -18.84
CA ILE A 153 8.97 -4.18 -18.19
C ILE A 153 10.20 -3.29 -18.41
N THR A 154 10.86 -2.91 -17.33
CA THR A 154 11.92 -1.89 -17.40
C THR A 154 13.12 -2.29 -18.27
N LEU A 155 13.33 -3.60 -18.47
CA LEU A 155 14.38 -4.10 -19.38
C LEU A 155 14.01 -4.09 -20.87
N GLU A 156 12.75 -3.78 -21.21
CA GLU A 156 12.33 -3.74 -22.61
C GLU A 156 13.06 -2.62 -23.38
N PRO A 157 13.48 -2.86 -24.62
CA PRO A 157 14.23 -1.86 -25.40
C PRO A 157 13.55 -0.51 -25.52
N ALA A 158 12.25 -0.48 -25.76
CA ALA A 158 11.49 0.77 -25.83
C ALA A 158 11.48 1.54 -24.50
N TYR A 159 11.40 0.83 -23.39
CA TYR A 159 11.46 1.44 -22.06
C TYR A 159 12.84 2.05 -21.79
N GLU A 160 13.89 1.30 -22.06
CA GLU A 160 15.28 1.77 -21.88
C GLU A 160 15.57 2.99 -22.76
N ALA A 161 15.06 3.01 -24.00
CA ALA A 161 15.20 4.17 -24.89
C ALA A 161 14.57 5.43 -24.31
N GLN A 162 13.39 5.34 -23.72
CA GLN A 162 12.72 6.47 -23.07
C GLN A 162 13.46 6.91 -21.80
N GLN A 163 14.02 5.98 -21.05
CA GLN A 163 14.84 6.31 -19.88
C GLN A 163 16.08 7.12 -20.29
N ILE A 164 16.73 6.76 -21.39
CA ILE A 164 17.85 7.54 -21.94
C ILE A 164 17.40 8.97 -22.28
N LYS A 165 16.22 9.15 -22.83
CA LYS A 165 15.66 10.48 -23.11
C LYS A 165 15.40 11.28 -21.84
N VAL A 166 14.89 10.66 -20.78
CA VAL A 166 14.71 11.31 -19.47
C VAL A 166 16.04 11.82 -18.94
N PHE A 167 17.07 10.97 -18.96
CA PHE A 167 18.42 11.36 -18.58
C PHE A 167 18.93 12.55 -19.41
N GLY A 168 18.77 12.48 -20.73
CA GLY A 168 19.19 13.54 -21.64
C GLY A 168 18.49 14.86 -21.40
N ASP A 169 17.17 14.85 -21.15
CA ASP A 169 16.40 16.05 -20.84
C ASP A 169 16.86 16.71 -19.53
N MET A 170 17.14 15.89 -18.52
CA MET A 170 17.71 16.37 -17.26
C MET A 170 19.11 16.95 -17.45
N ALA A 171 19.95 16.30 -18.24
CA ALA A 171 21.29 16.77 -18.56
C ALA A 171 21.28 18.10 -19.32
N LYS A 172 20.36 18.26 -20.29
CA LYS A 172 20.18 19.49 -21.06
C LYS A 172 19.82 20.69 -20.16
N LYS A 173 19.06 20.45 -19.10
CA LYS A 173 18.71 21.48 -18.12
C LYS A 173 19.82 21.76 -17.08
N GLY A 174 20.95 21.06 -17.17
CA GLY A 174 22.06 21.21 -16.25
C GLY A 174 21.88 20.51 -14.90
N TYR A 175 20.93 19.59 -14.81
CA TYR A 175 20.63 18.88 -13.54
C TYR A 175 21.53 17.67 -13.31
N ILE A 176 22.24 17.20 -14.35
CA ILE A 176 23.14 16.05 -14.26
C ILE A 176 24.59 16.54 -14.21
N TYR A 177 25.36 16.08 -13.25
CA TYR A 177 26.76 16.44 -13.10
C TYR A 177 27.59 15.30 -12.51
N LYS A 178 28.89 15.31 -12.81
CA LYS A 178 29.85 14.41 -12.20
C LYS A 178 30.57 15.12 -11.07
N GLY A 179 30.65 14.50 -9.91
CA GLY A 179 31.33 15.09 -8.76
C GLY A 179 32.04 14.04 -7.91
N GLN A 180 33.10 14.48 -7.23
CA GLN A 180 33.81 13.65 -6.26
C GLN A 180 33.42 14.12 -4.86
N LYS A 181 32.59 13.35 -4.17
CA LYS A 181 32.11 13.65 -2.82
C LYS A 181 31.73 12.37 -2.09
N PRO A 182 31.59 12.43 -0.75
CA PRO A 182 31.15 11.26 0.02
C PRO A 182 29.74 10.83 -0.38
N VAL A 183 29.58 9.54 -0.58
CA VAL A 183 28.30 8.87 -0.86
C VAL A 183 28.16 7.68 0.08
N TYR A 184 26.94 7.20 0.23
CA TYR A 184 26.71 5.89 0.84
C TYR A 184 27.42 4.84 -0.02
N TRP A 185 28.32 4.08 0.57
CA TRP A 185 29.08 3.06 -0.13
C TRP A 185 28.90 1.71 0.56
N SER A 186 28.56 0.69 -0.22
CA SER A 186 28.49 -0.69 0.26
C SER A 186 29.77 -1.44 -0.10
N PRO A 187 30.67 -1.71 0.85
CA PRO A 187 31.88 -2.51 0.56
C PRO A 187 31.54 -3.92 0.09
N THR A 188 30.42 -4.48 0.55
CA THR A 188 29.96 -5.82 0.16
C THR A 188 29.49 -5.86 -1.29
N SER A 189 28.77 -4.84 -1.75
CA SER A 189 28.30 -4.70 -3.13
C SER A 189 29.33 -4.02 -4.03
N GLU A 190 30.36 -3.42 -3.48
CA GLU A 190 31.39 -2.63 -4.18
C GLU A 190 30.74 -1.54 -5.06
N SER A 191 29.74 -0.84 -4.54
CA SER A 191 28.96 0.17 -5.25
C SER A 191 28.42 1.26 -4.36
N ALA A 192 28.18 2.43 -4.96
CA ALA A 192 27.44 3.52 -4.34
C ALA A 192 25.96 3.11 -4.15
N LEU A 193 25.33 3.68 -3.14
CA LEU A 193 23.91 3.52 -2.83
C LEU A 193 23.24 4.88 -2.69
N ALA A 194 21.95 4.95 -2.96
CA ALA A 194 21.12 6.10 -2.62
C ALA A 194 20.38 5.86 -1.29
N GLU A 195 19.77 6.91 -0.76
CA GLU A 195 19.04 6.83 0.51
C GLU A 195 17.94 5.77 0.52
N ALA A 196 17.26 5.57 -0.61
CA ALA A 196 16.22 4.56 -0.74
C ALA A 196 16.74 3.11 -0.66
N GLU A 197 18.05 2.92 -0.77
CA GLU A 197 18.70 1.60 -0.78
C GLU A 197 19.36 1.25 0.57
N ILE A 198 19.17 2.07 1.59
CA ILE A 198 19.69 1.81 2.94
C ILE A 198 18.54 1.49 3.89
N GLU A 199 18.85 0.65 4.88
CA GLU A 199 17.98 0.37 6.01
C GLU A 199 18.76 0.48 7.30
N TYR A 200 18.11 0.86 8.39
CA TYR A 200 18.75 1.03 9.67
C TYR A 200 18.61 -0.21 10.53
N GLN A 201 19.70 -0.69 11.08
CA GLN A 201 19.77 -1.81 12.01
C GLN A 201 20.68 -1.44 13.17
N ASP A 202 20.47 -2.08 14.30
CA ASP A 202 21.33 -1.90 15.46
C ASP A 202 22.71 -2.50 15.19
N LYS A 203 23.75 -1.70 15.46
CA LYS A 203 25.16 -2.09 15.33
C LYS A 203 25.93 -1.74 16.60
N LYS A 204 26.73 -2.68 17.07
CA LYS A 204 27.70 -2.44 18.14
C LYS A 204 28.94 -1.78 17.56
N SER A 205 29.30 -0.61 18.08
CA SER A 205 30.46 0.16 17.62
C SER A 205 31.33 0.61 18.77
N ALA A 206 32.61 0.78 18.51
CA ALA A 206 33.52 1.42 19.45
C ALA A 206 33.14 2.90 19.64
N SER A 207 33.21 3.40 20.85
CA SER A 207 32.97 4.80 21.19
C SER A 207 34.23 5.31 21.88
N ILE A 208 34.93 6.25 21.23
CA ILE A 208 36.21 6.72 21.73
C ILE A 208 36.24 8.24 21.90
N TYR A 209 36.96 8.69 22.95
CA TYR A 209 37.32 10.07 23.20
C TYR A 209 38.83 10.23 22.98
N VAL A 210 39.20 11.15 22.11
CA VAL A 210 40.60 11.30 21.66
C VAL A 210 41.05 12.73 21.84
N ALA A 211 42.27 12.91 22.37
CA ALA A 211 42.92 14.22 22.57
C ALA A 211 43.75 14.60 21.36
N PHE A 212 43.50 15.79 20.81
CA PHE A 212 44.27 16.40 19.73
C PHE A 212 45.05 17.60 20.27
N PRO A 213 46.38 17.52 20.41
CA PRO A 213 47.16 18.63 20.95
C PRO A 213 47.08 19.89 20.08
N VAL A 214 47.03 21.04 20.68
CA VAL A 214 47.12 22.34 19.98
C VAL A 214 48.51 22.51 19.43
N LYS A 215 48.63 22.87 18.15
CA LYS A 215 49.89 23.21 17.48
C LYS A 215 50.06 24.72 17.36
N ASP A 216 48.98 25.41 16.98
CA ASP A 216 48.98 26.88 16.83
C ASP A 216 47.66 27.43 17.41
N GLY A 217 47.76 28.11 18.52
CA GLY A 217 46.63 28.68 19.25
C GLY A 217 46.14 30.04 18.76
N LYS A 218 46.76 30.65 17.77
CA LYS A 218 46.37 31.94 17.17
C LYS A 218 46.13 33.06 18.22
N ASN A 219 46.91 33.09 19.29
CA ASN A 219 46.79 34.01 20.42
C ASN A 219 45.47 33.88 21.22
N VAL A 220 44.68 32.86 20.97
CA VAL A 220 43.46 32.50 21.73
C VAL A 220 43.79 31.42 22.75
N LEU A 221 44.61 30.46 22.34
CA LEU A 221 45.08 29.32 23.13
C LEU A 221 46.60 29.49 23.43
N GLU A 222 47.02 28.91 24.56
CA GLU A 222 48.43 28.99 25.00
C GLU A 222 49.36 27.98 24.30
N GLY A 223 48.78 26.88 23.77
CA GLY A 223 49.51 25.85 23.04
C GLY A 223 49.74 24.56 23.83
N ASP A 224 49.36 24.53 25.08
CA ASP A 224 49.43 23.34 25.94
C ASP A 224 48.07 22.62 26.08
N GLU A 225 47.02 23.14 25.45
CA GLU A 225 45.68 22.56 25.47
C GLU A 225 45.54 21.44 24.45
N LYS A 226 44.53 20.58 24.67
CA LYS A 226 44.16 19.50 23.77
C LYS A 226 42.65 19.55 23.47
N PHE A 227 42.28 19.52 22.21
CA PHE A 227 40.88 19.33 21.84
C PHE A 227 40.47 17.88 22.11
N ILE A 228 39.33 17.65 22.73
CA ILE A 228 38.76 16.30 22.85
C ILE A 228 37.70 16.11 21.78
N ILE A 229 37.88 15.12 20.93
CA ILE A 229 36.87 14.71 19.98
C ILE A 229 36.27 13.38 20.42
N TRP A 230 35.06 13.14 19.94
CA TRP A 230 34.38 11.88 20.14
C TRP A 230 33.99 11.29 18.79
N THR A 231 34.21 9.98 18.61
CA THR A 231 33.84 9.28 17.41
C THR A 231 33.41 7.83 17.68
N THR A 232 32.50 7.34 16.87
CA THR A 232 32.09 5.91 16.83
C THR A 232 32.70 5.18 15.65
N THR A 233 33.52 5.86 14.84
CA THR A 233 34.20 5.32 13.68
C THR A 233 35.72 5.58 13.74
N PRO A 234 36.45 4.87 14.63
CA PRO A 234 37.90 5.07 14.75
C PRO A 234 38.64 4.94 13.41
N TRP A 235 38.18 4.12 12.52
CA TRP A 235 38.76 3.87 11.20
C TRP A 235 38.81 5.10 10.30
N THR A 236 38.04 6.18 10.60
CA THR A 236 38.12 7.45 9.84
C THR A 236 39.22 8.41 10.34
N LEU A 237 39.84 8.13 11.48
CA LEU A 237 40.91 9.00 12.01
C LEU A 237 42.12 9.14 11.08
N PRO A 238 42.56 8.12 10.34
CA PRO A 238 43.58 8.30 9.33
C PRO A 238 43.26 9.35 8.26
N ALA A 239 41.97 9.63 8.04
CA ALA A 239 41.52 10.65 7.10
C ALA A 239 41.24 12.01 7.75
N ASN A 240 41.46 12.17 9.04
CA ASN A 240 41.23 13.43 9.73
C ASN A 240 42.06 14.56 9.14
N LEU A 241 41.43 15.68 8.82
CA LEU A 241 42.01 16.91 8.31
C LEU A 241 41.60 18.13 9.13
N GLY A 242 40.63 17.99 10.01
CA GLY A 242 40.16 19.13 10.83
C GLY A 242 39.27 18.73 12.00
N ILE A 243 38.98 19.78 12.77
CA ILE A 243 38.02 19.70 13.90
C ILE A 243 37.00 20.80 13.68
N SER A 244 35.71 20.45 13.69
CA SER A 244 34.61 21.41 13.56
C SER A 244 34.08 21.79 14.93
N VAL A 245 33.91 23.11 15.17
CA VAL A 245 33.32 23.68 16.36
C VAL A 245 32.16 24.58 15.96
N HIS A 246 31.17 24.73 16.81
CA HIS A 246 29.99 25.57 16.51
C HIS A 246 30.34 27.04 16.82
N PRO A 247 30.09 27.99 15.91
CA PRO A 247 30.51 29.40 16.13
C PRO A 247 29.80 30.08 17.30
N GLU A 248 28.56 29.67 17.60
CA GLU A 248 27.73 30.28 18.64
C GLU A 248 27.85 29.61 20.01
N LEU A 249 28.48 28.41 20.09
CA LEU A 249 28.66 27.73 21.37
C LEU A 249 29.84 28.30 22.15
N GLU A 250 29.75 28.27 23.48
CA GLU A 250 30.86 28.52 24.38
C GLU A 250 31.68 27.24 24.58
N TYR A 251 32.98 27.37 24.58
CA TYR A 251 33.95 26.30 24.81
C TYR A 251 34.76 26.58 26.06
N SER A 252 34.84 25.56 26.90
CA SER A 252 35.62 25.63 28.15
C SER A 252 36.97 24.99 27.98
N ILE A 253 38.02 25.69 28.49
CA ILE A 253 39.32 25.10 28.70
C ILE A 253 39.31 24.57 30.13
N VAL A 254 39.41 23.24 30.24
CA VAL A 254 39.30 22.51 31.51
C VAL A 254 40.64 21.99 31.93
N GLU A 255 41.05 22.35 33.12
CA GLU A 255 42.29 21.81 33.73
C GLU A 255 41.93 20.63 34.66
N VAL A 256 42.57 19.52 34.40
CA VAL A 256 42.43 18.31 35.21
C VAL A 256 43.70 17.47 35.12
N ASN A 257 44.26 17.04 36.28
CA ASN A 257 45.47 16.21 36.36
C ASN A 257 46.66 16.82 35.60
N ASP A 258 46.90 18.12 35.75
CA ASP A 258 47.96 18.92 35.10
C ASP A 258 47.89 18.98 33.57
N GLU A 259 46.72 18.61 32.98
CA GLU A 259 46.43 18.69 31.55
C GLU A 259 45.27 19.66 31.30
N LYS A 260 45.27 20.33 30.15
CA LYS A 260 44.21 21.24 29.73
C LYS A 260 43.46 20.66 28.52
N TYR A 261 42.12 20.62 28.60
CA TYR A 261 41.26 20.10 27.53
C TYR A 261 40.24 21.14 27.08
N ILE A 262 39.90 21.12 25.83
CA ILE A 262 38.89 21.99 25.21
C ILE A 262 37.67 21.19 24.86
N ILE A 263 36.51 21.57 25.42
CA ILE A 263 35.20 20.98 25.18
C ILE A 263 34.12 22.05 25.18
N ALA A 264 32.96 21.77 24.61
CA ALA A 264 31.80 22.67 24.73
C ALA A 264 31.40 22.82 26.21
N SER A 265 31.14 24.05 26.63
CA SER A 265 30.79 24.35 28.02
C SER A 265 29.57 23.61 28.52
N GLU A 266 28.54 23.46 27.66
CA GLU A 266 27.33 22.72 27.98
C GLU A 266 27.56 21.22 28.29
N LEU A 267 28.64 20.67 27.76
CA LEU A 267 29.00 19.26 27.92
C LEU A 267 30.00 18.98 29.04
N PHE A 268 30.39 20.03 29.81
CA PHE A 268 31.38 19.87 30.89
C PHE A 268 30.99 18.76 31.88
N ASP A 269 29.78 18.78 32.38
CA ASP A 269 29.32 17.77 33.35
C ASP A 269 29.25 16.37 32.76
N THR A 270 28.74 16.24 31.56
CA THR A 270 28.61 14.97 30.85
C THR A 270 29.96 14.35 30.52
N VAL A 271 30.89 15.15 30.00
CA VAL A 271 32.25 14.71 29.66
C VAL A 271 33.05 14.39 30.91
N SER A 272 32.93 15.21 31.93
CA SER A 272 33.60 14.97 33.23
C SER A 272 33.19 13.65 33.84
N LYS A 273 31.92 13.32 33.79
CA LYS A 273 31.38 12.04 34.28
C LYS A 273 31.87 10.85 33.42
N THR A 274 31.82 11.02 32.10
CA THR A 274 32.24 9.96 31.15
C THR A 274 33.71 9.64 31.27
N LEU A 275 34.56 10.67 31.39
CA LEU A 275 36.02 10.54 31.52
C LEU A 275 36.49 10.35 32.96
N GLU A 276 35.55 10.29 33.90
CA GLU A 276 35.85 10.05 35.33
C GLU A 276 36.81 11.11 35.89
N TRP A 277 36.62 12.37 35.50
CA TRP A 277 37.43 13.47 35.99
C TRP A 277 37.14 13.79 37.45
N GLU A 278 38.19 13.89 38.22
CA GLU A 278 38.14 14.36 39.60
C GLU A 278 38.83 15.74 39.68
N ASN A 279 38.19 16.71 40.34
CA ASN A 279 38.73 18.06 40.54
C ASN A 279 39.01 18.82 39.24
N ALA A 280 38.20 18.62 38.20
CA ALA A 280 38.28 19.38 36.95
C ALA A 280 37.75 20.80 37.16
N GLU A 281 38.52 21.78 36.70
CA GLU A 281 38.20 23.20 36.78
C GLU A 281 38.20 23.88 35.42
N VAL A 282 37.21 24.70 35.12
CA VAL A 282 37.21 25.56 33.94
C VAL A 282 38.09 26.74 34.19
N VAL A 283 39.21 26.84 33.48
CA VAL A 283 40.20 27.93 33.68
C VAL A 283 40.01 29.08 32.70
N LYS A 284 39.32 28.84 31.56
CA LYS A 284 39.01 29.86 30.55
C LYS A 284 37.79 29.42 29.74
N THR A 285 37.01 30.39 29.28
CA THR A 285 35.90 30.18 28.39
C THR A 285 36.06 31.06 27.15
N VAL A 286 35.89 30.49 25.96
CA VAL A 286 35.96 31.20 24.70
C VAL A 286 34.75 30.83 23.84
N LYS A 287 34.36 31.68 22.90
CA LYS A 287 33.37 31.33 21.90
C LYS A 287 33.99 30.47 20.80
N GLY A 288 33.17 29.59 20.23
CA GLY A 288 33.59 28.75 19.08
C GLY A 288 34.16 29.57 17.93
N SER A 289 33.54 30.71 17.62
CA SER A 289 34.03 31.64 16.60
C SER A 289 35.47 32.16 16.85
N GLU A 290 35.92 32.24 18.08
CA GLU A 290 37.29 32.64 18.43
C GLU A 290 38.33 31.53 18.17
N LEU A 291 37.88 30.28 18.11
CA LEU A 291 38.73 29.10 17.84
C LEU A 291 39.00 28.88 16.35
N GLU A 292 38.33 29.62 15.47
CA GLU A 292 38.51 29.50 14.02
C GLU A 292 39.99 29.72 13.63
N TYR A 293 40.48 28.86 12.74
CA TYR A 293 41.85 28.82 12.24
C TYR A 293 42.92 28.48 13.27
N THR A 294 42.56 28.14 14.51
CA THR A 294 43.54 27.46 15.38
C THR A 294 43.85 26.10 14.75
N VAL A 295 45.01 25.58 15.06
CA VAL A 295 45.48 24.32 14.44
C VAL A 295 45.79 23.32 15.55
N ALA A 296 45.22 22.16 15.45
CA ALA A 296 45.59 21.01 16.26
C ALA A 296 46.53 20.10 15.47
N LYS A 297 47.19 19.22 16.18
CA LYS A 297 48.04 18.19 15.60
C LYS A 297 47.30 16.85 15.56
N HIS A 298 47.41 16.14 14.43
CA HIS A 298 46.92 14.78 14.36
C HIS A 298 47.58 13.90 15.44
N PRO A 299 46.84 13.04 16.13
CA PRO A 299 47.36 12.30 17.27
C PRO A 299 48.50 11.32 16.94
N PHE A 300 48.58 10.78 15.71
CA PHE A 300 49.59 9.79 15.32
C PHE A 300 50.24 10.02 13.95
N TYR A 301 49.78 11.01 13.18
CA TYR A 301 50.40 11.39 11.92
C TYR A 301 51.04 12.78 12.05
N ASP A 302 52.08 13.05 11.28
CA ASP A 302 52.63 14.38 11.12
C ASP A 302 51.76 15.19 10.14
N ARG A 303 50.64 15.63 10.65
CA ARG A 303 49.57 16.30 9.88
C ARG A 303 48.85 17.30 10.76
N ASP A 304 48.57 18.48 10.20
CA ASP A 304 47.73 19.49 10.85
C ASP A 304 46.28 19.12 10.82
N SER A 305 45.54 19.45 11.88
CA SER A 305 44.10 19.36 11.99
C SER A 305 43.54 20.75 12.21
N LEU A 306 43.00 21.36 11.19
CA LEU A 306 42.50 22.74 11.20
C LEU A 306 41.17 22.84 11.95
N VAL A 307 41.06 23.81 12.84
CA VAL A 307 39.79 24.09 13.52
C VAL A 307 38.91 24.99 12.64
N MET A 308 37.73 24.55 12.36
CA MET A 308 36.78 25.16 11.46
C MET A 308 35.44 25.40 12.16
N LEU A 309 34.65 26.33 11.62
CA LEU A 309 33.31 26.60 12.12
C LEU A 309 32.29 25.77 11.32
N GLY A 310 31.47 25.00 12.04
CA GLY A 310 30.43 24.20 11.46
C GLY A 310 29.12 24.29 12.26
N GLU A 311 28.05 24.73 11.62
CA GLU A 311 26.73 24.86 12.26
C GLU A 311 26.07 23.51 12.54
N HIS A 312 26.55 22.41 11.94
CA HIS A 312 26.11 21.05 12.17
C HIS A 312 26.54 20.49 13.54
N VAL A 313 27.47 21.12 14.22
CA VAL A 313 27.93 20.69 15.55
C VAL A 313 26.81 20.86 16.57
N THR A 314 26.53 19.82 17.35
CA THR A 314 25.47 19.81 18.38
C THR A 314 26.05 19.50 19.76
N THR A 315 25.23 19.69 20.78
CA THR A 315 25.55 19.33 22.17
C THR A 315 24.74 18.12 22.69
N ASP A 316 24.07 17.41 21.79
CA ASP A 316 23.28 16.24 22.16
C ASP A 316 24.13 15.06 22.63
N ALA A 317 25.34 14.97 22.11
CA ALA A 317 26.32 13.93 22.46
C ALA A 317 27.74 14.41 22.16
N GLY A 318 28.73 13.70 22.67
CA GLY A 318 30.12 13.95 22.39
C GLY A 318 30.72 15.08 23.20
N THR A 319 31.51 15.95 22.56
CA THR A 319 32.34 16.98 23.23
C THR A 319 32.11 18.38 22.67
N GLY A 320 31.34 18.55 21.61
CA GLY A 320 31.23 19.82 20.88
C GLY A 320 32.39 20.12 19.94
N CYS A 321 33.42 19.27 19.91
CA CYS A 321 34.50 19.30 18.96
C CYS A 321 34.37 18.07 18.07
N VAL A 322 34.08 18.28 16.79
CA VAL A 322 33.75 17.18 15.87
C VAL A 322 34.95 16.89 14.97
N HIS A 323 35.48 15.67 15.09
CA HIS A 323 36.45 15.13 14.16
C HIS A 323 35.92 15.21 12.72
N THR A 324 36.70 15.83 11.83
CA THR A 324 36.28 16.12 10.48
C THR A 324 37.19 15.43 9.47
N ALA A 325 36.60 14.51 8.69
CA ALA A 325 37.23 13.81 7.59
C ALA A 325 36.41 14.05 6.32
N PRO A 326 36.81 15.00 5.45
CA PRO A 326 36.02 15.38 4.26
C PRO A 326 35.69 14.24 3.29
N GLY A 327 36.47 13.17 3.32
CA GLY A 327 36.24 11.97 2.48
C GLY A 327 35.20 10.98 3.05
N HIS A 328 34.74 11.18 4.30
CA HIS A 328 33.92 10.20 5.01
C HIS A 328 32.64 10.77 5.68
N GLY A 329 32.23 11.95 5.28
CA GLY A 329 31.00 12.54 5.79
C GLY A 329 30.53 13.71 4.93
N GLU A 330 29.22 13.85 4.76
CA GLU A 330 28.66 14.93 3.96
C GLU A 330 28.89 16.31 4.61
N ASP A 331 28.61 16.46 5.90
CA ASP A 331 28.88 17.70 6.63
C ASP A 331 30.38 18.02 6.65
N ASP A 332 31.20 17.00 6.83
CA ASP A 332 32.66 17.11 6.82
C ASP A 332 33.19 17.62 5.47
N PHE A 333 32.60 17.08 4.37
CA PHE A 333 32.93 17.50 3.04
C PHE A 333 32.56 18.97 2.79
N LEU A 334 31.35 19.40 3.18
CA LEU A 334 30.86 20.75 2.97
C LEU A 334 31.70 21.76 3.73
N VAL A 335 31.99 21.48 5.00
CA VAL A 335 32.86 22.34 5.81
C VAL A 335 34.29 22.33 5.26
N GLY A 336 34.83 21.17 4.94
CA GLY A 336 36.16 21.04 4.37
C GLY A 336 36.32 21.82 3.06
N LYS A 337 35.31 21.79 2.19
CA LYS A 337 35.26 22.55 0.93
C LYS A 337 35.31 24.07 1.20
N GLN A 338 34.56 24.53 2.19
CA GLN A 338 34.50 25.94 2.57
C GLN A 338 35.90 26.45 3.04
N TYR A 339 36.66 25.60 3.69
CA TYR A 339 38.01 25.93 4.18
C TYR A 339 39.13 25.48 3.25
N GLY A 340 38.79 24.96 2.05
CA GLY A 340 39.79 24.56 1.06
C GLY A 340 40.57 23.28 1.39
N LEU A 341 40.01 22.41 2.22
CA LEU A 341 40.62 21.12 2.53
C LEU A 341 40.50 20.14 1.37
N GLU A 342 41.48 19.27 1.23
CA GLU A 342 41.40 18.15 0.27
C GLU A 342 40.36 17.11 0.67
N VAL A 343 39.97 16.29 -0.26
CA VAL A 343 39.08 15.16 -0.01
C VAL A 343 39.91 13.88 0.09
N LEU A 344 40.45 13.64 1.28
CA LEU A 344 41.26 12.47 1.57
C LEU A 344 40.35 11.26 1.89
N CYS A 345 40.49 10.18 1.12
CA CYS A 345 39.72 8.95 1.32
C CYS A 345 40.62 7.72 1.27
N PRO A 346 41.25 7.33 2.37
CA PRO A 346 42.22 6.22 2.40
C PRO A 346 41.56 4.85 2.50
N VAL A 347 40.37 4.69 1.90
CA VAL A 347 39.59 3.44 1.86
C VAL A 347 39.22 3.15 0.40
N ASP A 348 39.51 1.92 -0.07
CA ASP A 348 39.19 1.50 -1.43
C ASP A 348 37.72 1.04 -1.60
N ASP A 349 37.40 0.58 -2.79
CA ASP A 349 36.05 0.10 -3.14
C ASP A 349 35.56 -1.11 -2.32
N LYS A 350 36.49 -1.88 -1.78
CA LYS A 350 36.21 -3.07 -0.94
C LYS A 350 36.13 -2.76 0.56
N GLY A 351 36.34 -1.48 0.92
CA GLY A 351 36.38 -1.08 2.31
C GLY A 351 37.73 -1.35 2.99
N VAL A 352 38.78 -1.53 2.22
CA VAL A 352 40.13 -1.83 2.72
C VAL A 352 40.95 -0.55 2.75
N LEU A 353 41.66 -0.32 3.87
CA LEU A 353 42.53 0.84 4.03
C LEU A 353 43.71 0.77 3.05
N THR A 354 44.03 1.89 2.41
CA THR A 354 45.06 2.03 1.41
C THR A 354 46.38 2.54 2.01
N ASN A 355 47.40 2.73 1.14
CA ASN A 355 48.69 3.33 1.56
C ASN A 355 48.57 4.78 2.02
N GLU A 356 47.42 5.45 1.84
CA GLU A 356 47.14 6.76 2.39
C GLU A 356 46.78 6.73 3.90
N ALA A 357 46.69 5.53 4.48
CA ALA A 357 46.57 5.28 5.90
C ALA A 357 47.81 4.51 6.43
N PRO A 358 49.00 5.15 6.47
CA PRO A 358 50.22 4.43 6.84
C PRO A 358 50.14 3.75 8.21
N GLY A 359 50.53 2.48 8.25
CA GLY A 359 50.46 1.64 9.45
C GLY A 359 49.23 0.77 9.54
N PHE A 360 48.21 1.02 8.68
CA PHE A 360 46.93 0.31 8.68
C PHE A 360 46.56 -0.25 7.31
N GLU A 361 47.47 -0.20 6.36
CA GLU A 361 47.26 -0.66 4.96
C GLU A 361 46.80 -2.11 4.95
N GLY A 362 45.89 -2.43 4.07
CA GLY A 362 45.37 -3.80 3.85
C GLY A 362 44.36 -4.27 4.89
N LEU A 363 44.01 -3.46 5.89
CA LEU A 363 43.00 -3.80 6.86
C LEU A 363 41.59 -3.39 6.36
N PHE A 364 40.63 -4.30 6.53
CA PHE A 364 39.22 -3.98 6.35
C PHE A 364 38.79 -2.92 7.39
N TYR A 365 38.03 -1.92 6.98
CA TYR A 365 37.74 -0.75 7.81
C TYR A 365 37.27 -1.09 9.23
N ASP A 366 36.37 -2.04 9.37
CA ASP A 366 35.81 -2.41 10.69
C ASP A 366 36.86 -3.09 11.57
N LYS A 367 37.76 -3.86 10.97
CA LYS A 367 38.88 -4.50 11.67
C LYS A 367 40.00 -3.56 12.00
N ALA A 368 40.08 -2.41 11.31
CA ALA A 368 41.09 -1.37 11.59
C ALA A 368 40.80 -0.61 12.89
N ASN A 369 39.55 -0.64 13.38
CA ASN A 369 39.19 0.05 14.62
C ASN A 369 40.07 -0.32 15.81
N LYS A 370 40.36 -1.61 15.96
CA LYS A 370 41.18 -2.10 17.11
C LYS A 370 42.64 -1.62 17.02
N PRO A 371 43.39 -1.86 15.89
CA PRO A 371 44.74 -1.34 15.75
C PRO A 371 44.83 0.17 15.90
N ILE A 372 43.88 0.93 15.41
CA ILE A 372 43.87 2.40 15.54
C ILE A 372 43.66 2.81 17.00
N THR A 373 42.78 2.17 17.73
CA THR A 373 42.59 2.44 19.17
C THR A 373 43.84 2.08 19.99
N GLU A 374 44.51 0.99 19.63
CA GLU A 374 45.78 0.58 20.27
C GLU A 374 46.88 1.61 19.98
N LYS A 375 46.94 2.15 18.75
CA LYS A 375 47.89 3.22 18.39
C LYS A 375 47.61 4.51 19.19
N LEU A 376 46.33 4.88 19.33
CA LEU A 376 45.94 6.03 20.15
C LEU A 376 46.32 5.87 21.63
N GLU A 377 46.17 4.67 22.16
CA GLU A 377 46.62 4.34 23.51
C GLU A 377 48.16 4.45 23.64
N GLU A 378 48.90 3.88 22.71
CA GLU A 378 50.36 3.93 22.63
C GLU A 378 50.90 5.35 22.66
N VAL A 379 50.25 6.27 21.89
CA VAL A 379 50.68 7.70 21.84
C VAL A 379 50.07 8.54 22.95
N GLY A 380 49.30 7.98 23.85
CA GLY A 380 48.69 8.68 24.97
C GLY A 380 47.52 9.61 24.58
N ALA A 381 46.93 9.42 23.41
CA ALA A 381 45.81 10.23 22.93
C ALA A 381 44.41 9.65 23.24
N LEU A 382 44.34 8.38 23.59
CA LEU A 382 43.06 7.74 23.92
C LEU A 382 42.66 8.05 25.36
N LEU A 383 41.53 8.75 25.55
CA LEU A 383 41.03 9.11 26.87
C LEU A 383 40.02 8.10 27.40
N LYS A 384 39.20 7.56 26.57
CA LYS A 384 38.17 6.57 26.93
C LYS A 384 37.82 5.72 25.73
N LEU A 385 37.62 4.41 25.95
CA LEU A 385 37.07 3.46 25.02
C LEU A 385 35.92 2.72 25.67
N THR A 386 34.76 2.81 25.04
CA THR A 386 33.58 2.00 25.40
C THR A 386 32.97 1.45 24.15
N PHE A 387 31.94 0.63 24.29
CA PHE A 387 31.18 0.11 23.16
C PHE A 387 29.71 0.50 23.32
N ILE A 388 29.10 0.96 22.22
CA ILE A 388 27.69 1.36 22.20
C ILE A 388 26.97 0.58 21.12
N THR A 389 25.67 0.40 21.33
CA THR A 389 24.77 -0.13 20.31
C THR A 389 23.89 1.01 19.82
N HIS A 390 23.93 1.27 18.53
CA HIS A 390 23.19 2.37 17.93
C HIS A 390 22.64 1.97 16.56
N SER A 391 21.63 2.72 16.11
CA SER A 391 21.05 2.55 14.77
C SER A 391 22.07 2.98 13.72
N TYR A 392 22.35 2.11 12.76
CA TYR A 392 23.38 2.31 11.74
C TYR A 392 22.87 1.90 10.37
N PRO A 393 23.19 2.66 9.29
CA PRO A 393 22.75 2.35 7.95
C PRO A 393 23.44 1.08 7.40
N HIS A 394 22.61 0.22 6.80
CA HIS A 394 23.02 -1.03 6.16
C HIS A 394 22.54 -1.07 4.73
N ASP A 395 23.24 -1.79 3.89
CA ASP A 395 22.81 -2.11 2.52
C ASP A 395 21.52 -2.93 2.59
N TRP A 396 20.48 -2.46 1.94
CA TRP A 396 19.15 -3.06 1.98
C TRP A 396 19.11 -4.50 1.45
N ARG A 397 20.06 -4.89 0.61
CA ARG A 397 20.12 -6.22 -0.02
C ARG A 397 21.07 -7.17 0.69
N THR A 398 22.29 -6.73 0.95
CA THR A 398 23.31 -7.57 1.60
C THR A 398 23.13 -7.63 3.12
N LYS A 399 22.36 -6.69 3.69
CA LYS A 399 22.16 -6.53 5.13
C LYS A 399 23.44 -6.26 5.90
N LYS A 400 24.48 -5.77 5.22
CA LYS A 400 25.79 -5.44 5.81
C LYS A 400 25.91 -3.94 6.00
N PRO A 401 26.71 -3.50 6.99
CA PRO A 401 26.93 -2.07 7.23
C PRO A 401 27.53 -1.38 6.01
N ILE A 402 27.11 -0.15 5.78
CA ILE A 402 27.67 0.73 4.77
C ILE A 402 28.66 1.73 5.39
N ILE A 403 29.40 2.41 4.55
CA ILE A 403 30.28 3.51 4.95
C ILE A 403 29.99 4.74 4.09
N PHE A 404 30.46 5.91 4.54
CA PHE A 404 30.59 7.06 3.66
C PHE A 404 31.97 7.03 3.01
N ARG A 405 32.02 7.12 1.68
CA ARG A 405 33.25 7.07 0.91
C ARG A 405 33.19 8.08 -0.22
N ALA A 406 34.18 8.97 -0.29
CA ALA A 406 34.31 9.90 -1.41
C ALA A 406 34.76 9.17 -2.66
N THR A 407 34.01 9.33 -3.73
CA THR A 407 34.29 8.72 -5.03
C THR A 407 33.65 9.56 -6.14
N ALA A 408 34.22 9.47 -7.35
CA ALA A 408 33.67 10.15 -8.52
C ALA A 408 32.38 9.43 -8.96
N GLN A 409 31.26 10.14 -8.90
CA GLN A 409 29.93 9.60 -9.21
C GLN A 409 29.14 10.60 -10.07
N TRP A 410 28.09 10.10 -10.71
CA TRP A 410 27.10 10.93 -11.39
C TRP A 410 25.94 11.25 -10.44
N PHE A 411 25.50 12.52 -10.47
CA PHE A 411 24.43 13.01 -9.61
C PHE A 411 23.36 13.71 -10.42
N ALA A 412 22.11 13.59 -9.94
CA ALA A 412 21.03 14.49 -10.31
C ALA A 412 20.93 15.57 -9.21
N SER A 413 21.01 16.83 -9.61
CA SER A 413 20.94 17.96 -8.68
C SER A 413 19.50 18.17 -8.22
N ILE A 414 19.18 17.77 -7.01
CA ILE A 414 17.87 18.05 -6.38
C ILE A 414 17.78 19.53 -6.02
N GLU A 415 18.86 20.13 -5.57
CA GLU A 415 18.92 21.55 -5.20
C GLU A 415 18.45 22.47 -6.33
N ALA A 416 18.79 22.15 -7.57
CA ALA A 416 18.48 22.97 -8.74
C ALA A 416 16.98 23.16 -8.99
N PHE A 417 16.14 22.20 -8.56
CA PHE A 417 14.67 22.26 -8.77
C PHE A 417 13.88 21.84 -7.53
N ARG A 418 14.47 21.94 -6.34
CA ARG A 418 13.80 21.61 -5.07
C ARG A 418 12.50 22.39 -4.86
N LYS A 419 12.49 23.66 -5.22
CA LYS A 419 11.32 24.53 -5.09
C LYS A 419 10.13 23.98 -5.91
N GLU A 420 10.40 23.60 -7.14
CA GLU A 420 9.40 23.01 -8.04
C GLU A 420 8.92 21.64 -7.54
N LEU A 421 9.82 20.85 -6.94
CA LEU A 421 9.46 19.58 -6.31
C LEU A 421 8.49 19.80 -5.13
N LEU A 422 8.80 20.73 -4.25
CA LEU A 422 7.95 21.04 -3.09
C LEU A 422 6.59 21.55 -3.52
N GLN A 423 6.53 22.38 -4.57
CA GLN A 423 5.28 22.86 -5.15
C GLN A 423 4.45 21.69 -5.71
N ALA A 424 5.08 20.78 -6.42
CA ALA A 424 4.40 19.60 -6.97
C ALA A 424 3.81 18.71 -5.87
N VAL A 425 4.49 18.58 -4.73
CA VAL A 425 3.96 17.86 -3.55
C VAL A 425 2.69 18.55 -3.02
N GLU A 426 2.69 19.88 -2.93
CA GLU A 426 1.54 20.67 -2.45
C GLU A 426 0.33 20.57 -3.39
N GLU A 427 0.56 20.46 -4.69
CA GLU A 427 -0.49 20.37 -5.72
C GLU A 427 -1.09 18.97 -5.87
N THR A 428 -0.49 17.96 -5.24
CA THR A 428 -0.93 16.56 -5.29
C THR A 428 -1.90 16.27 -4.16
N LYS A 429 -2.93 15.44 -4.45
CA LYS A 429 -3.86 14.95 -3.43
C LYS A 429 -3.27 13.73 -2.72
N TRP A 430 -3.16 13.80 -1.41
CA TRP A 430 -2.58 12.73 -0.59
C TRP A 430 -3.65 12.03 0.25
N VAL A 431 -3.67 10.70 0.19
CA VAL A 431 -4.53 9.84 1.01
C VAL A 431 -3.65 8.73 1.61
N PRO A 432 -3.46 8.65 2.94
CA PRO A 432 -3.88 9.62 3.96
C PRO A 432 -3.24 10.99 3.78
N ALA A 433 -3.88 12.02 4.36
CA ALA A 433 -3.42 13.41 4.23
C ALA A 433 -2.00 13.66 4.76
N TRP A 434 -1.56 12.87 5.75
CA TRP A 434 -0.19 12.98 6.31
C TRP A 434 0.92 12.66 5.30
N GLY A 435 0.58 12.01 4.19
CA GLY A 435 1.53 11.72 3.11
C GLY A 435 2.16 12.97 2.52
N GLU A 436 1.43 14.07 2.44
CA GLU A 436 1.96 15.37 1.99
C GLU A 436 3.12 15.83 2.86
N THR A 437 2.91 15.89 4.16
CA THR A 437 3.95 16.32 5.11
C THR A 437 5.17 15.39 5.04
N ARG A 438 4.94 14.10 4.96
CA ARG A 438 6.01 13.10 4.92
C ARG A 438 6.90 13.27 3.68
N LEU A 439 6.30 13.36 2.50
CA LEU A 439 7.08 13.55 1.28
C LEU A 439 7.70 14.94 1.20
N HIS A 440 6.97 15.97 1.62
CA HIS A 440 7.50 17.34 1.70
C HIS A 440 8.80 17.39 2.52
N ASN A 441 8.79 16.79 3.71
CA ASN A 441 9.97 16.77 4.58
C ASN A 441 11.13 16.00 3.95
N MET A 442 10.85 14.86 3.33
CA MET A 442 11.86 14.06 2.63
C MET A 442 12.50 14.83 1.47
N VAL A 443 11.72 15.54 0.68
CA VAL A 443 12.22 16.36 -0.44
C VAL A 443 13.00 17.57 0.07
N ARG A 444 12.48 18.25 1.10
CA ARG A 444 13.15 19.41 1.71
C ARG A 444 14.56 19.07 2.20
N ASP A 445 14.70 17.94 2.85
CA ASP A 445 15.94 17.52 3.54
C ASP A 445 16.87 16.67 2.65
N ARG A 446 16.41 16.31 1.46
CA ARG A 446 17.16 15.45 0.55
C ARG A 446 18.36 16.15 -0.07
N GLY A 447 19.54 15.48 -0.06
CA GLY A 447 20.68 15.88 -0.86
C GLY A 447 20.54 15.51 -2.34
N ASP A 448 21.57 15.82 -3.13
CA ASP A 448 21.57 15.42 -4.55
C ASP A 448 21.56 13.89 -4.70
N TRP A 449 20.92 13.44 -5.72
CA TRP A 449 20.70 12.02 -5.95
C TRP A 449 21.88 11.41 -6.71
N CYS A 450 22.60 10.50 -6.05
CA CYS A 450 23.65 9.70 -6.70
C CYS A 450 23.02 8.66 -7.62
N ILE A 451 23.10 8.84 -8.92
CA ILE A 451 22.44 8.00 -9.92
C ILE A 451 23.32 6.92 -10.51
N SER A 452 24.63 6.95 -10.28
CA SER A 452 25.58 5.97 -10.85
C SER A 452 25.78 4.78 -9.91
N ARG A 453 25.91 3.59 -10.50
CA ARG A 453 26.18 2.34 -9.79
C ARG A 453 27.28 1.57 -10.51
N GLN A 454 28.18 0.96 -9.75
CA GLN A 454 29.32 0.19 -10.26
C GLN A 454 28.92 -1.30 -10.38
N ARG A 455 27.80 -1.55 -11.05
CA ARG A 455 27.24 -2.89 -11.28
C ARG A 455 27.06 -3.12 -12.78
N ALA A 456 26.69 -4.36 -13.15
CA ALA A 456 26.54 -4.74 -14.56
C ALA A 456 25.08 -4.74 -15.03
N TRP A 457 24.12 -5.15 -14.16
CA TRP A 457 22.73 -5.33 -14.56
C TRP A 457 21.91 -4.07 -14.26
N GLY A 458 21.84 -3.22 -15.26
CA GLY A 458 21.09 -1.97 -15.23
C GLY A 458 21.23 -1.23 -16.55
N VAL A 459 20.56 -0.09 -16.64
CA VAL A 459 20.63 0.76 -17.83
C VAL A 459 21.92 1.59 -17.78
N PRO A 460 22.78 1.50 -18.79
CA PRO A 460 24.04 2.24 -18.77
C PRO A 460 23.81 3.75 -18.83
N ILE A 461 24.71 4.49 -18.17
CA ILE A 461 24.72 5.96 -18.24
C ILE A 461 25.27 6.36 -19.61
N PRO A 462 24.48 7.08 -20.44
CA PRO A 462 24.83 7.30 -21.85
C PRO A 462 25.80 8.47 -22.04
N VAL A 463 26.92 8.41 -21.36
CA VAL A 463 27.94 9.47 -21.40
C VAL A 463 29.19 8.97 -22.11
N PHE A 464 29.69 9.81 -23.01
CA PHE A 464 31.00 9.61 -23.64
C PHE A 464 32.02 10.59 -23.03
N TYR A 465 33.28 10.25 -23.11
CA TYR A 465 34.40 11.09 -22.67
C TYR A 465 35.28 11.42 -23.84
N ALA A 466 35.63 12.69 -23.96
CA ALA A 466 36.63 13.16 -24.91
C ALA A 466 38.05 12.78 -24.48
N GLU A 467 39.03 12.97 -25.36
CA GLU A 467 40.47 12.70 -25.12
C GLU A 467 40.96 13.44 -23.87
N ASN A 468 40.50 14.65 -23.63
CA ASN A 468 40.86 15.44 -22.45
C ASN A 468 40.12 15.06 -21.16
N GLY A 469 39.24 14.05 -21.23
CA GLY A 469 38.44 13.59 -20.11
C GLY A 469 37.11 14.32 -19.89
N ASP A 470 36.79 15.32 -20.72
CA ASP A 470 35.54 16.03 -20.64
C ASP A 470 34.34 15.11 -20.97
N PRO A 471 33.24 15.12 -20.18
CA PRO A 471 32.05 14.35 -20.51
C PRO A 471 31.31 14.97 -21.68
N ILE A 472 30.77 14.12 -22.55
CA ILE A 472 29.99 14.50 -23.72
C ILE A 472 28.55 14.01 -23.55
N ILE A 473 27.62 14.94 -23.41
CA ILE A 473 26.16 14.70 -23.33
C ILE A 473 25.52 15.76 -24.22
N THR A 474 25.11 15.38 -25.41
CA THR A 474 24.46 16.29 -26.38
C THR A 474 23.12 15.72 -26.84
N ASP A 475 22.26 16.57 -27.41
CA ASP A 475 21.00 16.10 -28.00
C ASP A 475 21.25 15.03 -29.07
N GLU A 476 22.31 15.19 -29.86
CA GLU A 476 22.70 14.27 -30.92
C GLU A 476 23.11 12.90 -30.34
N THR A 477 23.98 12.87 -29.32
CA THR A 477 24.43 11.62 -28.72
C THR A 477 23.32 10.91 -27.98
N ILE A 478 22.49 11.63 -27.26
CA ILE A 478 21.34 11.09 -26.53
C ILE A 478 20.33 10.48 -27.49
N SER A 479 19.93 11.20 -28.53
CA SER A 479 18.98 10.70 -29.52
C SER A 479 19.49 9.46 -30.22
N HIS A 480 20.79 9.45 -30.57
CA HIS A 480 21.39 8.31 -31.23
C HIS A 480 21.44 7.06 -30.34
N VAL A 481 21.87 7.22 -29.10
CA VAL A 481 21.91 6.11 -28.11
C VAL A 481 20.50 5.59 -27.82
N ALA A 482 19.53 6.48 -27.64
CA ALA A 482 18.14 6.09 -27.42
C ALA A 482 17.60 5.25 -28.58
N ASN A 483 17.89 5.65 -29.83
CA ASN A 483 17.50 4.87 -31.02
C ASN A 483 18.20 3.52 -31.06
N LEU A 484 19.50 3.46 -30.75
CA LEU A 484 20.23 2.19 -30.67
C LEU A 484 19.64 1.23 -29.64
N PHE A 485 19.25 1.74 -28.47
CA PHE A 485 18.65 0.93 -27.43
C PHE A 485 17.24 0.47 -27.82
N ARG A 486 16.47 1.31 -28.50
CA ARG A 486 15.14 0.92 -28.99
C ARG A 486 15.21 -0.22 -29.99
N GLU A 487 16.23 -0.24 -30.85
CA GLU A 487 16.43 -1.26 -31.88
C GLU A 487 17.10 -2.53 -31.35
N ASN A 488 18.06 -2.39 -30.43
CA ASN A 488 18.96 -3.47 -30.03
C ASN A 488 18.90 -3.84 -28.55
N GLY A 489 18.29 -3.01 -27.69
CA GLY A 489 18.44 -3.12 -26.25
C GLY A 489 19.76 -2.54 -25.74
N SER A 490 19.87 -2.39 -24.42
CA SER A 490 21.04 -1.74 -23.80
C SER A 490 22.33 -2.60 -23.80
N ASN A 491 22.24 -3.89 -24.11
CA ASN A 491 23.42 -4.73 -24.22
C ASN A 491 24.41 -4.21 -25.30
N VAL A 492 23.91 -3.53 -26.31
CA VAL A 492 24.73 -2.91 -27.36
C VAL A 492 25.83 -1.98 -26.80
N TRP A 493 25.53 -1.32 -25.67
CA TRP A 493 26.49 -0.44 -24.99
C TRP A 493 27.75 -1.20 -24.55
N PHE A 494 27.58 -2.44 -24.11
CA PHE A 494 28.67 -3.27 -23.61
C PHE A 494 29.33 -4.15 -24.70
N GLU A 495 28.65 -4.32 -25.83
CA GLU A 495 29.14 -5.13 -26.98
C GLU A 495 29.98 -4.33 -27.95
N ARG A 496 29.77 -2.99 -28.03
CA ARG A 496 30.42 -2.11 -29.01
C ARG A 496 31.39 -1.13 -28.36
N GLU A 497 32.37 -0.72 -29.14
CA GLU A 497 33.29 0.35 -28.75
C GLU A 497 32.57 1.73 -28.80
N ALA A 498 33.13 2.72 -28.10
CA ALA A 498 32.56 4.07 -28.06
C ALA A 498 32.27 4.68 -29.44
N LYS A 499 33.21 4.53 -30.36
CA LYS A 499 33.07 5.05 -31.74
C LYS A 499 31.89 4.45 -32.51
N ASP A 500 31.53 3.21 -32.21
CA ASP A 500 30.45 2.50 -32.88
C ASP A 500 29.09 2.80 -32.23
N LEU A 501 29.12 3.43 -31.05
CA LEU A 501 27.95 3.90 -30.33
C LEU A 501 27.61 5.36 -30.58
N LEU A 502 28.55 6.11 -31.17
CA LEU A 502 28.38 7.48 -31.58
C LEU A 502 27.80 7.56 -32.99
N PRO A 503 27.14 8.68 -33.37
CA PRO A 503 26.69 8.88 -34.73
C PRO A 503 27.87 8.81 -35.71
N GLU A 504 27.63 8.29 -36.92
CA GLU A 504 28.66 8.22 -37.95
C GLU A 504 29.21 9.62 -38.24
N GLY A 505 30.56 9.76 -38.26
CA GLY A 505 31.22 11.03 -38.48
C GLY A 505 31.15 12.04 -37.32
N PHE A 506 30.74 11.56 -36.12
CA PHE A 506 30.69 12.43 -34.96
C PHE A 506 32.06 13.01 -34.61
N THR A 507 32.10 14.33 -34.36
CA THR A 507 33.30 15.03 -33.95
C THR A 507 33.01 15.92 -32.75
N HIS A 508 34.03 16.16 -31.93
CA HIS A 508 33.94 17.05 -30.77
C HIS A 508 35.25 17.82 -30.62
N PRO A 509 35.19 19.12 -30.27
CA PRO A 509 36.43 19.93 -30.13
C PRO A 509 37.43 19.39 -29.13
N SER A 510 36.97 18.73 -28.07
CA SER A 510 37.80 18.14 -27.02
C SER A 510 38.44 16.78 -27.42
N SER A 511 38.12 16.30 -28.60
CA SER A 511 38.66 15.06 -29.16
C SER A 511 39.20 15.33 -30.58
N PRO A 512 40.30 16.08 -30.72
CA PRO A 512 40.85 16.45 -32.04
C PRO A 512 41.30 15.27 -32.87
N ASN A 513 41.68 14.15 -32.25
CA ASN A 513 42.08 12.89 -32.95
C ASN A 513 40.88 11.93 -33.15
N GLY A 514 39.70 12.30 -32.78
CA GLY A 514 38.51 11.47 -32.96
C GLY A 514 38.42 10.27 -32.00
N GLU A 515 39.13 10.27 -30.91
CA GLU A 515 39.12 9.21 -29.92
C GLU A 515 38.14 9.53 -28.79
N PHE A 516 37.35 8.54 -28.41
CA PHE A 516 36.30 8.66 -27.37
C PHE A 516 36.32 7.43 -26.49
N ARG A 517 35.90 7.65 -25.22
CA ARG A 517 35.61 6.59 -24.25
C ARG A 517 34.15 6.63 -23.91
N LYS A 518 33.61 5.53 -23.41
CA LYS A 518 32.24 5.46 -22.87
C LYS A 518 32.28 5.28 -21.37
N GLU A 519 31.23 5.78 -20.69
CA GLU A 519 30.96 5.48 -19.27
C GLU A 519 30.65 3.99 -19.12
N THR A 520 31.10 3.38 -18.02
CA THR A 520 30.82 1.97 -17.69
C THR A 520 29.85 1.78 -16.55
N ASP A 521 29.54 2.83 -15.82
CA ASP A 521 28.56 2.78 -14.73
C ASP A 521 27.13 2.67 -15.29
N ILE A 522 26.26 2.06 -14.51
CA ILE A 522 24.83 1.97 -14.80
C ILE A 522 24.03 2.94 -13.93
N MET A 523 22.77 3.18 -14.29
CA MET A 523 21.89 4.02 -13.51
C MET A 523 21.32 3.25 -12.31
N ASP A 524 21.02 4.00 -11.25
CA ASP A 524 20.24 3.54 -10.11
C ASP A 524 18.91 2.94 -10.59
N VAL A 525 18.52 1.80 -10.05
CA VAL A 525 17.23 1.12 -10.36
C VAL A 525 16.03 2.03 -10.12
N TRP A 526 16.10 2.94 -9.16
CA TRP A 526 15.04 3.92 -8.90
C TRP A 526 14.91 4.96 -10.01
N PHE A 527 15.96 5.16 -10.80
CA PHE A 527 15.88 5.97 -12.01
C PHE A 527 15.09 5.22 -13.10
N ASP A 528 15.26 3.91 -13.19
CA ASP A 528 14.53 3.06 -14.13
C ASP A 528 13.02 3.14 -13.86
N SER A 529 12.59 2.74 -12.66
CA SER A 529 11.18 2.80 -12.26
C SER A 529 10.64 4.23 -12.18
N GLY A 530 11.46 5.19 -11.79
CA GLY A 530 11.12 6.61 -11.76
C GLY A 530 10.82 7.20 -13.13
N SER A 531 11.33 6.59 -14.22
CA SER A 531 11.10 7.05 -15.59
C SER A 531 9.81 6.52 -16.22
N SER A 532 9.02 5.76 -15.50
CA SER A 532 7.81 5.12 -16.01
C SER A 532 6.75 6.11 -16.50
N HIS A 533 6.70 7.31 -15.95
CA HIS A 533 5.77 8.36 -16.43
C HIS A 533 6.06 8.74 -17.89
N GLN A 534 7.32 8.69 -18.32
CA GLN A 534 7.74 8.94 -19.71
C GLN A 534 7.62 7.65 -20.53
N ALA A 535 8.18 6.56 -20.03
CA ALA A 535 8.31 5.31 -20.76
C ALA A 535 6.98 4.55 -20.92
N VAL A 536 5.99 4.83 -20.09
CA VAL A 536 4.69 4.15 -20.10
C VAL A 536 3.54 5.15 -20.33
N LEU A 537 3.37 6.12 -19.47
CA LEU A 537 2.21 7.03 -19.51
C LEU A 537 2.22 7.93 -20.76
N GLU A 538 3.37 8.39 -21.17
CA GLU A 538 3.53 9.22 -22.38
C GLU A 538 3.66 8.36 -23.65
N GLU A 539 4.34 7.23 -23.57
CA GLU A 539 4.61 6.38 -24.75
C GLU A 539 3.36 5.67 -25.25
N ARG A 540 2.44 5.26 -24.36
CA ARG A 540 1.25 4.49 -24.74
C ARG A 540 0.07 5.41 -25.05
N GLU A 541 -0.55 5.20 -26.23
CA GLU A 541 -1.66 6.01 -26.71
C GLU A 541 -2.94 5.93 -25.86
N ASP A 542 -3.13 4.79 -25.17
CA ASP A 542 -4.29 4.52 -24.32
C ASP A 542 -4.14 5.04 -22.88
N LEU A 543 -3.00 5.62 -22.56
CA LEU A 543 -2.69 6.17 -21.24
C LEU A 543 -2.53 7.70 -21.30
N GLN A 544 -2.32 8.32 -20.17
CA GLN A 544 -2.07 9.76 -20.07
C GLN A 544 -1.11 10.09 -18.92
N ARG A 545 -0.38 11.18 -19.08
CA ARG A 545 0.46 11.79 -18.04
C ARG A 545 -0.09 13.19 -17.72
N PRO A 546 -0.31 13.54 -16.44
CA PRO A 546 -0.09 12.70 -15.27
C PRO A 546 -1.10 11.56 -15.13
N ALA A 547 -0.75 10.53 -14.37
CA ALA A 547 -1.70 9.51 -13.93
C ALA A 547 -2.71 10.14 -12.97
N ASP A 548 -3.92 9.58 -12.91
CA ASP A 548 -4.91 10.02 -11.92
C ASP A 548 -4.51 9.57 -10.51
N LEU A 549 -3.93 8.37 -10.38
CA LEU A 549 -3.59 7.80 -9.08
C LEU A 549 -2.33 6.94 -9.13
N TYR A 550 -1.45 7.11 -8.14
CA TYR A 550 -0.44 6.15 -7.71
C TYR A 550 -0.92 5.51 -6.42
N LEU A 551 -0.86 4.20 -6.32
CA LEU A 551 -1.21 3.45 -5.11
C LEU A 551 -0.11 2.47 -4.78
N GLU A 552 0.61 2.69 -3.69
CA GLU A 552 1.70 1.82 -3.22
C GLU A 552 1.79 1.81 -1.69
N GLY A 553 2.68 0.99 -1.16
CA GLY A 553 2.97 0.95 0.27
C GLY A 553 3.58 2.25 0.82
N SER A 554 3.48 2.45 2.10
CA SER A 554 4.00 3.64 2.78
C SER A 554 5.53 3.76 2.76
N ASP A 555 6.24 2.69 2.44
CA ASP A 555 7.69 2.70 2.21
C ASP A 555 8.06 3.45 0.91
N GLN A 556 7.11 3.63 -0.01
CA GLN A 556 7.34 4.23 -1.32
C GLN A 556 7.44 5.77 -1.28
N TYR A 557 7.18 6.42 -0.17
CA TYR A 557 7.52 7.84 0.00
C TYR A 557 9.02 8.07 -0.16
N ARG A 558 9.83 7.12 0.22
CA ARG A 558 11.28 7.12 0.02
C ARG A 558 11.69 6.49 -1.30
N GLY A 559 10.84 5.68 -1.91
CA GLY A 559 11.08 4.95 -3.15
C GLY A 559 10.45 5.59 -4.38
N TRP A 560 9.48 4.91 -4.96
CA TRP A 560 8.89 5.24 -6.26
C TRP A 560 8.12 6.56 -6.29
N PHE A 561 7.40 6.91 -5.22
CA PHE A 561 6.71 8.21 -5.16
C PHE A 561 7.69 9.38 -5.32
N ASN A 562 8.87 9.24 -4.74
CA ASN A 562 9.92 10.25 -4.77
C ASN A 562 10.71 10.22 -6.10
N SER A 563 11.13 9.05 -6.56
CA SER A 563 11.89 8.92 -7.80
C SER A 563 11.08 9.32 -9.02
N SER A 564 9.80 8.92 -9.09
CA SER A 564 8.88 9.37 -10.15
C SER A 564 8.65 10.87 -10.12
N LEU A 565 8.45 11.44 -8.93
CA LEU A 565 8.30 12.88 -8.75
C LEU A 565 9.54 13.62 -9.23
N SER A 566 10.73 13.17 -8.81
CA SER A 566 11.99 13.82 -9.14
C SER A 566 12.23 13.88 -10.63
N THR A 567 12.09 12.77 -11.33
CA THR A 567 12.30 12.71 -12.79
C THR A 567 11.21 13.45 -13.56
N ALA A 568 9.95 13.36 -13.12
CA ALA A 568 8.82 14.02 -13.80
C ALA A 568 8.90 15.54 -13.67
N VAL A 569 9.19 16.05 -12.48
CA VAL A 569 9.35 17.49 -12.25
C VAL A 569 10.57 18.01 -13.00
N ALA A 570 11.68 17.27 -13.01
CA ALA A 570 12.86 17.64 -13.78
C ALA A 570 12.56 17.79 -15.27
N VAL A 571 11.77 16.89 -15.85
CA VAL A 571 11.47 16.87 -17.28
C VAL A 571 10.28 17.78 -17.65
N THR A 572 9.19 17.73 -16.86
CA THR A 572 7.92 18.40 -17.23
C THR A 572 7.57 19.60 -16.38
N GLY A 573 8.22 19.80 -15.24
CA GLY A 573 7.87 20.81 -14.24
C GLY A 573 6.68 20.45 -13.37
N LYS A 574 6.10 19.27 -13.53
CA LYS A 574 4.89 18.81 -12.82
C LYS A 574 5.05 17.41 -12.25
N ALA A 575 4.26 17.10 -11.22
CA ALA A 575 4.16 15.75 -10.69
C ALA A 575 3.62 14.77 -11.75
N PRO A 576 4.02 13.50 -11.72
CA PRO A 576 3.53 12.49 -12.66
C PRO A 576 2.17 11.92 -12.26
N TYR A 577 1.61 12.35 -11.14
CA TYR A 577 0.36 11.88 -10.56
C TYR A 577 -0.47 13.04 -10.04
N LYS A 578 -1.80 12.92 -10.13
CA LYS A 578 -2.75 13.87 -9.52
C LYS A 578 -3.02 13.53 -8.06
N GLY A 579 -2.96 12.26 -7.71
CA GLY A 579 -3.16 11.78 -6.35
C GLY A 579 -2.28 10.59 -6.01
N VAL A 580 -2.02 10.43 -4.72
CA VAL A 580 -1.26 9.31 -4.16
C VAL A 580 -2.06 8.71 -3.00
N LEU A 581 -2.28 7.41 -3.08
CA LEU A 581 -2.90 6.60 -2.03
C LEU A 581 -1.85 5.64 -1.49
N SER A 582 -1.60 5.65 -0.19
CA SER A 582 -0.66 4.72 0.42
C SER A 582 -1.32 3.73 1.36
N HIS A 583 -0.79 2.52 1.41
CA HIS A 583 -1.23 1.47 2.31
C HIS A 583 -0.11 1.07 3.28
N GLY A 584 -0.49 0.45 4.41
CA GLY A 584 0.44 -0.08 5.39
C GLY A 584 0.97 -1.47 5.00
N PHE A 585 1.67 -2.09 5.95
CA PHE A 585 2.23 -3.43 5.80
C PHE A 585 1.27 -4.50 6.32
N VAL A 586 1.46 -5.73 5.86
CA VAL A 586 0.73 -6.90 6.37
C VAL A 586 1.56 -7.54 7.47
N LEU A 587 0.97 -7.61 8.66
CA LEU A 587 1.56 -8.19 9.86
C LEU A 587 0.86 -9.52 10.18
N ASP A 588 1.47 -10.33 11.05
CA ASP A 588 0.82 -11.55 11.55
C ASP A 588 -0.36 -11.23 12.50
N GLY A 589 -1.05 -12.25 12.99
CA GLY A 589 -2.21 -12.08 13.87
C GLY A 589 -1.89 -11.41 15.22
N GLU A 590 -0.62 -11.38 15.62
CA GLU A 590 -0.14 -10.74 16.85
C GLU A 590 0.44 -9.34 16.60
N GLY A 591 0.43 -8.88 15.36
CA GLY A 591 0.95 -7.57 14.98
C GLY A 591 2.46 -7.54 14.77
N ARG A 592 3.09 -8.68 14.53
CA ARG A 592 4.52 -8.79 14.27
C ARG A 592 4.79 -8.82 12.77
N LYS A 593 5.94 -8.27 12.37
CA LYS A 593 6.42 -8.37 11.00
C LYS A 593 6.64 -9.85 10.63
N MET A 594 6.19 -10.24 9.44
CA MET A 594 6.42 -11.59 8.93
C MET A 594 7.86 -11.78 8.47
N SER A 595 8.51 -12.86 8.93
CA SER A 595 9.87 -13.20 8.51
C SER A 595 10.09 -14.72 8.54
N LYS A 596 11.04 -15.18 7.73
CA LYS A 596 11.42 -16.60 7.72
C LYS A 596 11.99 -17.06 9.07
N SER A 597 12.72 -16.19 9.74
CA SER A 597 13.35 -16.49 11.03
C SER A 597 12.33 -16.70 12.16
N ILE A 598 11.21 -15.98 12.13
CA ILE A 598 10.12 -16.15 13.10
C ILE A 598 9.19 -17.31 12.71
N GLY A 599 9.14 -17.66 11.43
CA GLY A 599 8.28 -18.73 10.89
C GLY A 599 6.79 -18.36 10.83
N ASN A 600 6.47 -17.08 10.77
CA ASN A 600 5.10 -16.55 10.78
C ASN A 600 4.62 -16.07 9.40
N ILE A 601 5.28 -16.47 8.31
CA ILE A 601 4.93 -16.03 6.96
C ILE A 601 3.63 -16.69 6.52
N VAL A 602 2.69 -15.85 6.06
CA VAL A 602 1.46 -16.26 5.38
C VAL A 602 1.64 -16.02 3.89
N VAL A 603 1.41 -17.06 3.10
CA VAL A 603 1.61 -17.04 1.63
C VAL A 603 0.27 -16.91 0.93
N PRO A 604 0.10 -15.97 -0.03
CA PRO A 604 -1.16 -15.81 -0.77
C PRO A 604 -1.65 -17.09 -1.44
N LYS A 605 -0.74 -17.86 -2.04
CA LYS A 605 -1.07 -19.14 -2.70
C LYS A 605 -1.80 -20.10 -1.76
N LYS A 606 -1.35 -20.23 -0.53
CA LYS A 606 -1.98 -21.12 0.47
C LYS A 606 -3.41 -20.70 0.77
N ILE A 607 -3.66 -19.41 0.90
CA ILE A 607 -5.00 -18.87 1.14
C ILE A 607 -5.90 -19.16 -0.07
N MET A 608 -5.42 -18.92 -1.27
CA MET A 608 -6.19 -19.14 -2.49
C MET A 608 -6.48 -20.63 -2.73
N ASP A 609 -5.54 -21.50 -2.41
CA ASP A 609 -5.71 -22.96 -2.55
C ASP A 609 -6.69 -23.56 -1.52
N GLN A 610 -6.80 -22.94 -0.34
CA GLN A 610 -7.65 -23.42 0.75
C GLN A 610 -9.01 -22.73 0.80
N LEU A 611 -9.06 -21.43 0.59
CA LEU A 611 -10.26 -20.60 0.76
C LEU A 611 -10.73 -19.93 -0.52
N GLY A 612 -9.81 -19.60 -1.43
CA GLY A 612 -10.10 -18.90 -2.67
C GLY A 612 -9.67 -17.45 -2.66
N GLY A 613 -9.53 -16.89 -3.85
CA GLY A 613 -9.14 -15.50 -4.06
C GLY A 613 -10.19 -14.49 -3.60
N ASP A 614 -11.47 -14.79 -3.77
CA ASP A 614 -12.56 -13.91 -3.30
C ASP A 614 -12.55 -13.75 -1.77
N ILE A 615 -12.17 -14.77 -1.02
CA ILE A 615 -12.01 -14.67 0.44
C ILE A 615 -10.84 -13.74 0.78
N LEU A 616 -9.71 -13.88 0.12
CA LEU A 616 -8.57 -12.99 0.29
C LEU A 616 -8.94 -11.53 -0.04
N ARG A 617 -9.66 -11.32 -1.15
CA ARG A 617 -10.13 -10.00 -1.58
C ARG A 617 -11.12 -9.41 -0.56
N LEU A 618 -12.01 -10.21 -0.02
CA LEU A 618 -12.95 -9.79 1.01
C LEU A 618 -12.20 -9.38 2.29
N TRP A 619 -11.14 -10.12 2.67
CA TRP A 619 -10.27 -9.72 3.77
C TRP A 619 -9.63 -8.34 3.51
N VAL A 620 -9.09 -8.10 2.32
CA VAL A 620 -8.51 -6.80 1.95
C VAL A 620 -9.52 -5.67 2.13
N SER A 621 -10.78 -5.90 1.75
CA SER A 621 -11.84 -4.89 1.92
C SER A 621 -12.22 -4.66 3.39
N SER A 622 -12.02 -5.65 4.26
CA SER A 622 -12.45 -5.62 5.66
C SER A 622 -11.53 -4.84 6.60
N VAL A 623 -10.30 -4.55 6.18
CA VAL A 623 -9.27 -3.95 7.01
C VAL A 623 -9.07 -2.47 6.71
N ASP A 624 -8.57 -1.72 7.69
CA ASP A 624 -8.09 -0.36 7.49
C ASP A 624 -6.68 -0.40 6.89
N TYR A 625 -6.62 -0.52 5.57
CA TYR A 625 -5.38 -0.70 4.82
C TYR A 625 -4.45 0.51 4.84
N GLN A 626 -4.93 1.70 5.22
CA GLN A 626 -4.10 2.90 5.30
C GLN A 626 -3.10 2.82 6.46
N SER A 627 -3.36 1.93 7.41
CA SER A 627 -2.45 1.54 8.48
C SER A 627 -1.95 0.11 8.25
N ASP A 628 -1.04 -0.36 9.10
CA ASP A 628 -0.62 -1.75 9.08
C ASP A 628 -1.80 -2.66 9.42
N VAL A 629 -1.92 -3.78 8.72
CA VAL A 629 -3.05 -4.70 8.82
C VAL A 629 -2.59 -6.08 9.28
N ARG A 630 -3.49 -6.82 9.91
CA ARG A 630 -3.21 -8.16 10.44
C ARG A 630 -3.90 -9.23 9.62
N ILE A 631 -3.24 -10.35 9.49
CA ILE A 631 -3.81 -11.56 8.88
C ILE A 631 -3.45 -12.79 9.74
N SER A 632 -4.43 -13.68 9.91
CA SER A 632 -4.27 -14.96 10.61
C SER A 632 -5.34 -15.92 10.13
N ASP A 633 -5.19 -17.21 10.46
CA ASP A 633 -6.22 -18.21 10.14
C ASP A 633 -7.57 -17.86 10.80
N ASP A 634 -7.55 -17.36 12.05
CA ASP A 634 -8.78 -16.97 12.75
C ASP A 634 -9.48 -15.77 12.09
N ILE A 635 -8.72 -14.76 11.66
CA ILE A 635 -9.24 -13.61 10.93
C ILE A 635 -9.88 -14.08 9.61
N LEU A 636 -9.19 -14.96 8.87
CA LEU A 636 -9.70 -15.48 7.60
C LEU A 636 -10.96 -16.34 7.77
N LYS A 637 -11.07 -17.08 8.88
CA LYS A 637 -12.30 -17.82 9.21
C LYS A 637 -13.49 -16.88 9.41
N GLN A 638 -13.29 -15.77 10.10
CA GLN A 638 -14.33 -14.75 10.30
C GLN A 638 -14.77 -14.14 8.97
N VAL A 639 -13.82 -13.83 8.10
CA VAL A 639 -14.11 -13.30 6.76
C VAL A 639 -14.85 -14.33 5.92
N ALA A 640 -14.45 -15.60 5.98
CA ALA A 640 -15.14 -16.68 5.28
C ALA A 640 -16.59 -16.84 5.73
N GLU A 641 -16.89 -16.61 7.01
CA GLU A 641 -18.27 -16.61 7.52
C GLU A 641 -19.10 -15.46 6.95
N VAL A 642 -18.51 -14.27 6.81
CA VAL A 642 -19.18 -13.13 6.16
C VAL A 642 -19.43 -13.45 4.68
N TYR A 643 -18.46 -14.02 3.99
CA TYR A 643 -18.62 -14.47 2.61
C TYR A 643 -19.78 -15.46 2.47
N ARG A 644 -19.86 -16.43 3.38
CA ARG A 644 -20.94 -17.45 3.38
C ARG A 644 -22.31 -16.78 3.52
N LYS A 645 -22.45 -15.78 4.36
CA LYS A 645 -23.70 -15.03 4.52
C LYS A 645 -24.09 -14.26 3.26
N ILE A 646 -23.12 -13.60 2.63
CA ILE A 646 -23.33 -12.90 1.35
C ILE A 646 -23.76 -13.89 0.27
N ARG A 647 -23.06 -15.00 0.15
CA ARG A 647 -23.39 -16.05 -0.84
C ARG A 647 -24.77 -16.65 -0.61
N ASN A 648 -25.12 -16.94 0.63
CA ASN A 648 -26.45 -17.44 0.99
C ASN A 648 -27.56 -16.43 0.61
N THR A 649 -27.31 -15.14 0.75
CA THR A 649 -28.21 -14.09 0.31
C THR A 649 -28.44 -14.16 -1.19
N PHE A 650 -27.39 -14.26 -1.99
CA PHE A 650 -27.52 -14.45 -3.46
C PHE A 650 -28.33 -15.69 -3.80
N ARG A 651 -28.06 -16.80 -3.14
CA ARG A 651 -28.75 -18.05 -3.39
C ARG A 651 -30.24 -17.95 -3.06
N PHE A 652 -30.61 -17.33 -1.96
CA PHE A 652 -31.98 -17.07 -1.56
C PHE A 652 -32.72 -16.20 -2.59
N LEU A 653 -32.09 -15.10 -3.01
CA LEU A 653 -32.65 -14.20 -4.01
C LEU A 653 -32.88 -14.91 -5.34
N LEU A 654 -31.88 -15.62 -5.84
CA LEU A 654 -31.97 -16.38 -7.08
C LEU A 654 -33.06 -17.47 -7.02
N GLY A 655 -33.11 -18.18 -5.90
CA GLY A 655 -34.07 -19.25 -5.70
C GLY A 655 -35.53 -18.79 -5.73
N ASN A 656 -35.79 -17.60 -5.19
CA ASN A 656 -37.13 -17.01 -5.14
C ASN A 656 -37.51 -16.20 -6.38
N LEU A 657 -36.62 -16.11 -7.34
CA LEU A 657 -36.85 -15.47 -8.66
C LEU A 657 -36.89 -16.48 -9.82
N ALA A 658 -36.92 -17.78 -9.52
CA ALA A 658 -36.93 -18.83 -10.55
C ALA A 658 -38.14 -18.74 -11.47
N ASP A 659 -39.28 -18.32 -10.98
CA ASP A 659 -40.54 -18.15 -11.72
C ASP A 659 -40.85 -16.68 -12.06
N PHE A 660 -39.84 -15.79 -11.97
CA PHE A 660 -40.02 -14.35 -12.20
C PHE A 660 -39.42 -13.92 -13.53
N ASN A 661 -40.23 -13.31 -14.38
CA ASN A 661 -39.79 -12.66 -15.61
C ASN A 661 -39.89 -11.15 -15.45
N PRO A 662 -38.80 -10.40 -15.38
CA PRO A 662 -38.84 -8.96 -15.09
C PRO A 662 -39.62 -8.12 -16.12
N SER A 663 -39.77 -8.62 -17.37
CA SER A 663 -40.50 -7.90 -18.41
C SER A 663 -42.02 -8.13 -18.36
N GLN A 664 -42.46 -9.17 -17.66
CA GLN A 664 -43.89 -9.55 -17.61
C GLN A 664 -44.48 -9.47 -16.20
N ASP A 665 -43.69 -9.82 -15.18
CA ASP A 665 -44.19 -10.06 -13.83
C ASP A 665 -43.87 -8.90 -12.87
N ALA A 666 -43.09 -7.93 -13.27
CA ALA A 666 -42.73 -6.80 -12.42
C ALA A 666 -43.95 -5.93 -12.10
N VAL A 667 -44.06 -5.57 -10.82
CA VAL A 667 -45.11 -4.70 -10.32
C VAL A 667 -44.64 -3.25 -10.40
N ALA A 668 -45.48 -2.34 -10.89
CA ALA A 668 -45.16 -0.93 -10.95
C ALA A 668 -44.87 -0.37 -9.54
N LYS A 669 -43.92 0.53 -9.42
CA LYS A 669 -43.51 1.11 -8.13
C LYS A 669 -44.67 1.73 -7.34
N ALA A 670 -45.59 2.40 -8.02
CA ALA A 670 -46.75 2.99 -7.40
C ALA A 670 -47.73 1.97 -6.76
N GLU A 671 -47.66 0.72 -7.19
CA GLU A 671 -48.48 -0.39 -6.71
C GLU A 671 -47.80 -1.24 -5.65
N LEU A 672 -46.52 -0.92 -5.28
CA LEU A 672 -45.79 -1.61 -4.22
C LEU A 672 -46.37 -1.20 -2.85
N ARG A 673 -46.33 -2.12 -1.90
CA ARG A 673 -46.72 -1.83 -0.51
C ARG A 673 -45.68 -0.90 0.14
N GLU A 674 -46.04 -0.27 1.22
CA GLU A 674 -45.10 0.62 1.96
C GLU A 674 -43.83 -0.11 2.38
N VAL A 675 -43.94 -1.34 2.91
CA VAL A 675 -42.78 -2.11 3.34
C VAL A 675 -41.86 -2.45 2.17
N ASP A 676 -42.41 -2.71 0.99
CA ASP A 676 -41.65 -2.97 -0.23
C ASP A 676 -40.94 -1.70 -0.70
N ARG A 677 -41.61 -0.57 -0.69
CA ARG A 677 -41.01 0.74 -1.00
C ARG A 677 -39.96 1.14 0.02
N TYR A 678 -40.18 0.83 1.30
CA TYR A 678 -39.16 1.04 2.34
C TYR A 678 -37.90 0.25 2.03
N MET A 679 -38.00 -1.00 1.59
CA MET A 679 -36.83 -1.79 1.22
C MET A 679 -36.09 -1.18 0.02
N LEU A 680 -36.80 -0.59 -0.94
CA LEU A 680 -36.16 0.17 -2.04
C LEU A 680 -35.41 1.41 -1.51
N VAL A 681 -35.96 2.09 -0.50
CA VAL A 681 -35.27 3.22 0.16
C VAL A 681 -33.98 2.72 0.83
N LYS A 682 -34.04 1.58 1.52
CA LYS A 682 -32.84 0.96 2.13
C LYS A 682 -31.82 0.54 1.09
N LEU A 683 -32.28 0.04 -0.05
CA LEU A 683 -31.41 -0.29 -1.18
C LEU A 683 -30.73 0.98 -1.73
N ASN A 684 -31.49 2.06 -1.89
CA ASN A 684 -30.92 3.35 -2.33
C ASN A 684 -29.87 3.88 -1.37
N ASP A 685 -30.11 3.76 -0.07
CA ASP A 685 -29.14 4.13 0.97
C ASP A 685 -27.86 3.28 0.83
N LEU A 686 -28.01 1.98 0.59
CA LEU A 686 -26.87 1.08 0.35
C LEU A 686 -26.08 1.50 -0.90
N ILE A 687 -26.79 1.72 -2.02
CA ILE A 687 -26.16 2.14 -3.28
C ILE A 687 -25.36 3.43 -3.08
N THR A 688 -25.96 4.43 -2.46
CA THR A 688 -25.31 5.72 -2.19
C THR A 688 -24.10 5.53 -1.28
N LYS A 689 -24.25 4.83 -0.16
CA LYS A 689 -23.15 4.59 0.79
C LYS A 689 -21.99 3.83 0.17
N VAL A 690 -22.27 2.78 -0.57
CA VAL A 690 -21.24 1.95 -1.21
C VAL A 690 -20.50 2.74 -2.29
N LYS A 691 -21.22 3.46 -3.15
CA LYS A 691 -20.60 4.28 -4.20
C LYS A 691 -19.73 5.40 -3.62
N GLU A 692 -20.20 6.12 -2.62
CA GLU A 692 -19.42 7.13 -1.90
C GLU A 692 -18.17 6.53 -1.27
N SER A 693 -18.30 5.33 -0.69
CA SER A 693 -17.19 4.64 -0.05
C SER A 693 -16.13 4.18 -1.04
N TYR A 694 -16.52 3.70 -2.20
CA TYR A 694 -15.58 3.42 -3.29
C TYR A 694 -14.88 4.70 -3.77
N GLU A 695 -15.61 5.80 -3.93
CA GLU A 695 -15.04 7.07 -4.39
C GLU A 695 -14.01 7.64 -3.42
N THR A 696 -14.17 7.41 -2.12
CA THR A 696 -13.25 7.86 -1.07
C THR A 696 -12.21 6.81 -0.70
N TYR A 697 -12.17 5.70 -1.41
CA TYR A 697 -11.25 4.58 -1.17
C TYR A 697 -11.42 3.94 0.22
N ASP A 698 -12.62 4.02 0.78
CA ASP A 698 -12.98 3.41 2.06
C ASP A 698 -13.66 2.06 1.84
N PHE A 699 -12.87 1.03 1.59
CA PHE A 699 -13.36 -0.30 1.28
C PHE A 699 -13.91 -1.03 2.51
N ALA A 700 -13.44 -0.69 3.70
CA ALA A 700 -14.00 -1.22 4.94
C ALA A 700 -15.46 -0.78 5.13
N ALA A 701 -15.80 0.44 4.74
CA ALA A 701 -17.18 0.92 4.73
C ALA A 701 -18.05 0.16 3.71
N VAL A 702 -17.51 -0.16 2.53
CA VAL A 702 -18.18 -1.01 1.54
C VAL A 702 -18.47 -2.39 2.12
N TYR A 703 -17.46 -3.04 2.68
CA TYR A 703 -17.58 -4.34 3.34
C TYR A 703 -18.67 -4.34 4.41
N GLN A 704 -18.63 -3.37 5.30
CA GLN A 704 -19.55 -3.28 6.41
C GLN A 704 -21.00 -2.99 5.96
N ALA A 705 -21.17 -2.08 4.99
CA ALA A 705 -22.47 -1.72 4.45
C ALA A 705 -23.15 -2.92 3.77
N ILE A 706 -22.41 -3.67 2.96
CA ILE A 706 -22.93 -4.87 2.29
C ILE A 706 -23.26 -5.96 3.31
N HIS A 707 -22.37 -6.21 4.25
CA HIS A 707 -22.59 -7.21 5.30
C HIS A 707 -23.84 -6.88 6.14
N ASN A 708 -23.98 -5.64 6.58
CA ASN A 708 -25.14 -5.20 7.37
C ASN A 708 -26.43 -5.27 6.57
N PHE A 709 -26.41 -4.88 5.31
CA PHE A 709 -27.60 -4.97 4.46
C PHE A 709 -28.06 -6.42 4.30
N CYS A 710 -27.14 -7.33 4.02
CA CYS A 710 -27.45 -8.76 3.87
C CYS A 710 -27.98 -9.39 5.16
N THR A 711 -27.37 -9.07 6.30
CA THR A 711 -27.68 -9.72 7.58
C THR A 711 -28.83 -9.03 8.34
N ILE A 712 -28.92 -7.72 8.33
CA ILE A 712 -29.89 -6.95 9.10
C ILE A 712 -31.13 -6.63 8.27
N ASP A 713 -30.98 -5.91 7.17
CA ASP A 713 -32.13 -5.46 6.38
C ASP A 713 -32.80 -6.60 5.61
N LEU A 714 -32.02 -7.51 5.05
CA LEU A 714 -32.55 -8.64 4.32
C LEU A 714 -32.84 -9.84 5.22
N SER A 715 -31.82 -10.51 5.71
CA SER A 715 -31.96 -11.82 6.40
C SER A 715 -32.80 -11.73 7.65
N SER A 716 -32.59 -10.72 8.49
CA SER A 716 -33.30 -10.59 9.78
C SER A 716 -34.68 -9.93 9.67
N PHE A 717 -35.00 -9.33 8.55
CA PHE A 717 -36.27 -8.63 8.37
C PHE A 717 -36.99 -9.00 7.08
N TYR A 718 -36.60 -8.39 5.94
CA TYR A 718 -37.40 -8.45 4.73
C TYR A 718 -37.54 -9.86 4.17
N LEU A 719 -36.46 -10.61 4.10
CA LEU A 719 -36.52 -12.01 3.63
C LEU A 719 -37.21 -12.91 4.64
N ASP A 720 -37.13 -12.62 5.91
CA ASP A 720 -37.69 -13.46 6.95
C ASP A 720 -39.22 -13.47 6.89
N PHE A 721 -39.87 -12.30 6.92
CA PHE A 721 -41.33 -12.25 6.80
C PHE A 721 -41.82 -12.58 5.37
N ALA A 722 -41.04 -12.28 4.34
CA ALA A 722 -41.39 -12.49 2.95
C ALA A 722 -41.58 -13.97 2.61
N LYS A 723 -40.95 -14.89 3.34
CA LYS A 723 -41.09 -16.34 3.14
C LYS A 723 -42.58 -16.80 3.19
N ASP A 724 -43.34 -16.23 4.10
CA ASP A 724 -44.76 -16.58 4.19
C ASP A 724 -45.52 -16.24 2.91
N ILE A 725 -45.20 -15.09 2.29
CA ILE A 725 -45.86 -14.71 1.02
C ILE A 725 -45.24 -15.45 -0.15
N LEU A 726 -43.94 -15.54 -0.23
CA LEU A 726 -43.22 -16.16 -1.35
C LEU A 726 -43.56 -17.65 -1.54
N TYR A 727 -43.71 -18.38 -0.42
CA TYR A 727 -43.89 -19.83 -0.47
C TYR A 727 -45.37 -20.24 -0.41
N ILE A 728 -46.21 -19.47 0.23
CA ILE A 728 -47.59 -19.84 0.59
C ILE A 728 -48.59 -19.32 -0.44
N GLU A 729 -48.45 -18.10 -0.91
CA GLU A 729 -49.37 -17.49 -1.86
C GLU A 729 -49.29 -18.13 -3.26
N ALA A 730 -50.28 -17.87 -4.10
CA ALA A 730 -50.31 -18.30 -5.48
C ALA A 730 -49.15 -17.63 -6.28
N GLU A 731 -48.69 -18.31 -7.34
CA GLU A 731 -47.58 -17.85 -8.19
C GLU A 731 -47.75 -16.38 -8.64
N ASN A 732 -48.96 -16.02 -9.12
CA ASN A 732 -49.22 -14.66 -9.63
C ASN A 732 -49.92 -13.75 -8.60
N ASN A 733 -49.84 -14.08 -7.33
CA ASN A 733 -50.36 -13.20 -6.27
C ASN A 733 -49.65 -11.85 -6.35
N HIS A 734 -50.40 -10.77 -6.29
CA HIS A 734 -49.88 -9.41 -6.42
C HIS A 734 -48.78 -9.09 -5.42
N ASP A 735 -48.99 -9.40 -4.13
CA ASP A 735 -48.00 -9.13 -3.10
C ASP A 735 -46.71 -9.97 -3.28
N ARG A 736 -46.89 -11.22 -3.73
CA ARG A 736 -45.74 -12.08 -4.08
C ARG A 736 -44.92 -11.50 -5.23
N ARG A 737 -45.59 -11.07 -6.31
CA ARG A 737 -44.88 -10.41 -7.44
C ARG A 737 -44.26 -9.09 -7.05
N ALA A 738 -44.89 -8.33 -6.15
CA ALA A 738 -44.34 -7.10 -5.59
C ALA A 738 -43.04 -7.37 -4.85
N ILE A 739 -43.01 -8.38 -3.97
CA ILE A 739 -41.79 -8.79 -3.27
C ILE A 739 -40.72 -9.23 -4.27
N GLN A 740 -41.06 -10.08 -5.26
CA GLN A 740 -40.12 -10.51 -6.28
C GLN A 740 -39.52 -9.34 -7.09
N THR A 741 -40.33 -8.33 -7.36
CA THR A 741 -39.86 -7.10 -8.03
C THR A 741 -38.78 -6.42 -7.21
N VAL A 742 -38.98 -6.28 -5.90
CA VAL A 742 -37.97 -5.71 -4.99
C VAL A 742 -36.73 -6.60 -4.89
N LEU A 743 -36.91 -7.91 -4.75
CA LEU A 743 -35.82 -8.89 -4.70
C LEU A 743 -34.97 -8.86 -5.97
N TYR A 744 -35.58 -8.65 -7.12
CA TYR A 744 -34.88 -8.52 -8.39
C TYR A 744 -33.99 -7.28 -8.42
N ASP A 745 -34.53 -6.12 -8.02
CA ASP A 745 -33.76 -4.89 -7.95
C ASP A 745 -32.60 -5.03 -6.96
N VAL A 746 -32.86 -5.63 -5.80
CA VAL A 746 -31.81 -5.92 -4.79
C VAL A 746 -30.72 -6.83 -5.38
N LEU A 747 -31.11 -7.90 -6.04
CA LEU A 747 -30.17 -8.88 -6.61
C LEU A 747 -29.27 -8.25 -7.66
N VAL A 748 -29.83 -7.51 -8.61
CA VAL A 748 -29.05 -6.83 -9.66
C VAL A 748 -28.10 -5.80 -9.03
N ALA A 749 -28.61 -4.93 -8.15
CA ALA A 749 -27.80 -3.91 -7.50
C ALA A 749 -26.68 -4.52 -6.65
N LEU A 750 -27.00 -5.51 -5.82
CA LEU A 750 -26.03 -6.14 -4.93
C LEU A 750 -24.92 -6.85 -5.71
N THR A 751 -25.27 -7.54 -6.80
CA THR A 751 -24.29 -8.21 -7.68
C THR A 751 -23.32 -7.20 -8.28
N LYS A 752 -23.83 -6.06 -8.74
CA LYS A 752 -22.99 -4.99 -9.28
C LYS A 752 -22.11 -4.34 -8.20
N LEU A 753 -22.67 -4.07 -7.03
CA LEU A 753 -21.95 -3.42 -5.94
C LEU A 753 -20.79 -4.26 -5.39
N VAL A 754 -20.92 -5.58 -5.38
CA VAL A 754 -19.86 -6.48 -4.90
C VAL A 754 -18.81 -6.82 -5.96
N THR A 755 -19.07 -6.51 -7.22
CA THR A 755 -18.19 -6.91 -8.35
C THR A 755 -16.73 -6.50 -8.14
N PRO A 756 -16.40 -5.28 -7.71
CA PRO A 756 -15.00 -4.93 -7.48
C PRO A 756 -14.29 -5.78 -6.43
N ILE A 757 -15.02 -6.19 -5.39
CA ILE A 757 -14.46 -6.96 -4.27
C ILE A 757 -14.49 -8.46 -4.55
N LEU A 758 -15.63 -8.97 -5.03
CA LEU A 758 -15.89 -10.39 -5.27
C LEU A 758 -16.18 -10.66 -6.75
N PRO A 759 -15.24 -10.42 -7.66
CA PRO A 759 -15.51 -10.53 -9.10
C PRO A 759 -15.85 -11.94 -9.55
N HIS A 760 -15.26 -12.97 -8.95
CA HIS A 760 -15.55 -14.36 -9.29
C HIS A 760 -16.99 -14.72 -8.91
N THR A 761 -17.37 -14.37 -7.69
CA THR A 761 -18.74 -14.65 -7.19
C THR A 761 -19.79 -13.85 -7.95
N ALA A 762 -19.51 -12.58 -8.25
CA ALA A 762 -20.41 -11.73 -9.02
C ALA A 762 -20.66 -12.28 -10.43
N ASP A 763 -19.61 -12.71 -11.13
CA ASP A 763 -19.75 -13.32 -12.46
C ASP A 763 -20.33 -14.74 -12.41
N GLU A 764 -20.22 -15.44 -11.29
CA GLU A 764 -20.93 -16.70 -11.07
C GLU A 764 -22.44 -16.48 -10.92
N VAL A 765 -22.85 -15.46 -10.19
CA VAL A 765 -24.26 -15.09 -9.97
C VAL A 765 -24.93 -14.57 -11.24
N TRP A 766 -24.24 -13.73 -11.99
CA TRP A 766 -24.83 -12.96 -13.11
C TRP A 766 -25.65 -13.78 -14.11
N PRO A 767 -25.17 -14.92 -14.65
CA PRO A 767 -25.91 -15.70 -15.62
C PRO A 767 -27.23 -16.27 -15.08
N TYR A 768 -27.35 -16.41 -13.78
CA TYR A 768 -28.58 -16.96 -13.14
C TYR A 768 -29.65 -15.90 -12.94
N ILE A 769 -29.35 -14.62 -13.11
CA ILE A 769 -30.33 -13.53 -12.95
C ILE A 769 -31.26 -13.49 -14.16
N PRO A 770 -32.59 -13.56 -13.97
CA PRO A 770 -33.52 -13.50 -15.11
C PRO A 770 -33.37 -12.16 -15.87
N GLY A 771 -33.40 -12.27 -17.21
CA GLY A 771 -33.47 -11.11 -18.10
C GLY A 771 -32.16 -10.33 -18.29
N VAL A 772 -31.03 -10.81 -17.78
CA VAL A 772 -29.71 -10.19 -18.08
C VAL A 772 -29.20 -10.70 -19.43
N ASN A 773 -28.57 -9.80 -20.21
CA ASN A 773 -28.10 -10.13 -21.56
C ASN A 773 -26.57 -10.02 -21.68
N GLU A 774 -25.89 -9.33 -20.78
CA GLU A 774 -24.45 -9.16 -20.81
C GLU A 774 -23.73 -10.46 -20.47
N GLU A 775 -22.63 -10.72 -21.16
CA GLU A 775 -21.79 -11.92 -20.94
C GLU A 775 -21.15 -11.93 -19.54
N SER A 776 -20.97 -10.75 -18.96
CA SER A 776 -20.36 -10.55 -17.65
C SER A 776 -20.94 -9.31 -16.98
N VAL A 777 -21.07 -9.36 -15.66
CA VAL A 777 -21.43 -8.20 -14.86
C VAL A 777 -20.40 -7.08 -14.99
N GLN A 778 -19.15 -7.40 -15.34
CA GLN A 778 -18.08 -6.44 -15.57
C GLN A 778 -18.35 -5.51 -16.77
N LEU A 779 -19.27 -5.87 -17.65
CA LEU A 779 -19.71 -5.07 -18.80
C LEU A 779 -20.94 -4.22 -18.50
N THR A 780 -21.25 -4.01 -17.22
CA THR A 780 -22.37 -3.19 -16.75
C THR A 780 -21.88 -2.00 -15.96
N ASP A 781 -22.77 -1.05 -15.73
CA ASP A 781 -22.47 0.11 -14.87
C ASP A 781 -23.02 -0.11 -13.47
N MET A 782 -22.43 0.58 -12.49
CA MET A 782 -22.92 0.57 -11.10
C MET A 782 -24.39 0.98 -11.04
N PRO A 783 -25.16 0.42 -10.09
CA PRO A 783 -26.56 0.76 -9.98
C PRO A 783 -26.73 2.21 -9.55
N GLU A 784 -27.81 2.83 -10.01
CA GLU A 784 -28.24 4.14 -9.60
C GLU A 784 -29.40 4.04 -8.61
N ALA A 785 -29.45 4.98 -7.66
CA ALA A 785 -30.59 5.10 -6.76
C ALA A 785 -31.83 5.47 -7.56
N VAL A 786 -32.95 4.84 -7.22
CA VAL A 786 -34.23 5.03 -7.89
C VAL A 786 -35.11 5.93 -7.01
N GLU A 787 -35.79 6.92 -7.61
CA GLU A 787 -36.68 7.79 -6.88
C GLU A 787 -37.84 6.99 -6.26
N VAL A 788 -38.07 7.19 -4.96
CA VAL A 788 -39.19 6.62 -4.22
C VAL A 788 -40.00 7.79 -3.63
N GLU A 789 -41.28 7.86 -4.01
CA GLU A 789 -42.15 8.91 -3.52
C GLU A 789 -42.30 8.87 -1.99
N GLY A 790 -42.11 10.01 -1.33
CA GLY A 790 -42.21 10.12 0.11
C GLY A 790 -41.14 9.36 0.88
N ALA A 791 -39.96 9.15 0.32
CA ALA A 791 -38.86 8.35 0.87
C ALA A 791 -38.50 8.73 2.31
N GLU A 792 -38.36 10.01 2.62
CA GLU A 792 -37.99 10.49 3.96
C GLU A 792 -39.03 10.11 5.01
N ALA A 793 -40.31 10.38 4.73
CA ALA A 793 -41.42 10.01 5.64
C ALA A 793 -41.52 8.51 5.82
N LEU A 794 -41.36 7.76 4.72
CA LEU A 794 -41.40 6.31 4.72
C LEU A 794 -40.27 5.71 5.55
N LYS A 795 -39.06 6.23 5.39
CA LYS A 795 -37.88 5.82 6.16
C LYS A 795 -38.09 6.09 7.67
N THR A 796 -38.52 7.27 8.03
CA THR A 796 -38.79 7.66 9.42
C THR A 796 -39.80 6.71 10.07
N LYS A 797 -40.91 6.47 9.40
CA LYS A 797 -41.96 5.56 9.88
C LYS A 797 -41.44 4.14 10.09
N TRP A 798 -40.83 3.58 9.08
CA TRP A 798 -40.41 2.17 9.11
C TRP A 798 -39.15 1.93 9.93
N ASP A 799 -38.25 2.91 10.06
CA ASP A 799 -37.15 2.82 11.02
C ASP A 799 -37.69 2.80 12.47
N ALA A 800 -38.72 3.56 12.77
CA ALA A 800 -39.43 3.48 14.05
C ALA A 800 -40.08 2.12 14.28
N PHE A 801 -40.70 1.56 13.23
CA PHE A 801 -41.23 0.20 13.27
C PHE A 801 -40.16 -0.83 13.59
N MET A 802 -38.96 -0.70 12.99
CA MET A 802 -37.85 -1.63 13.22
C MET A 802 -37.37 -1.60 14.67
N THR A 803 -37.34 -0.43 15.32
CA THR A 803 -36.97 -0.35 16.73
C THR A 803 -38.00 -1.00 17.64
N LEU A 804 -39.26 -0.83 17.35
CA LEU A 804 -40.35 -1.51 18.07
C LEU A 804 -40.31 -3.02 17.82
N ARG A 805 -40.04 -3.44 16.57
CA ARG A 805 -39.91 -4.86 16.22
C ARG A 805 -38.82 -5.56 17.03
N ASP A 806 -37.70 -4.87 17.27
CA ASP A 806 -36.62 -5.41 18.12
C ASP A 806 -37.11 -5.71 19.55
N ASP A 807 -37.93 -4.86 20.11
CA ASP A 807 -38.56 -5.10 21.42
C ASP A 807 -39.46 -6.33 21.41
N VAL A 808 -40.27 -6.47 20.36
CA VAL A 808 -41.13 -7.65 20.17
C VAL A 808 -40.31 -8.93 20.05
N LEU A 809 -39.22 -8.91 19.27
CA LEU A 809 -38.34 -10.07 19.14
C LEU A 809 -37.68 -10.48 20.44
N LYS A 810 -37.28 -9.52 21.29
CA LYS A 810 -36.78 -9.80 22.64
C LYS A 810 -37.86 -10.46 23.52
N ALA A 811 -39.07 -9.98 23.46
CA ALA A 811 -40.19 -10.57 24.20
C ALA A 811 -40.50 -12.01 23.76
N LEU A 812 -40.45 -12.26 22.44
CA LEU A 812 -40.64 -13.61 21.88
C LEU A 812 -39.55 -14.55 22.31
N GLU A 813 -38.28 -14.09 22.34
CA GLU A 813 -37.17 -14.90 22.81
C GLU A 813 -37.28 -15.29 24.29
N VAL A 814 -37.69 -14.33 25.15
CA VAL A 814 -37.94 -14.60 26.56
C VAL A 814 -39.05 -15.64 26.70
N ALA A 815 -40.14 -15.50 25.93
CA ALA A 815 -41.24 -16.46 25.95
C ALA A 815 -40.84 -17.87 25.50
N ARG A 816 -39.96 -18.00 24.53
CA ARG A 816 -39.38 -19.27 24.12
C ARG A 816 -38.52 -19.89 25.23
N ASN A 817 -37.66 -19.10 25.85
CA ASN A 817 -36.80 -19.59 26.93
C ASN A 817 -37.61 -20.02 28.17
N GLU A 818 -38.71 -19.36 28.43
CA GLU A 818 -39.68 -19.71 29.50
C GLU A 818 -40.66 -20.79 29.09
N LYS A 819 -40.55 -21.32 27.85
CA LYS A 819 -41.43 -22.37 27.29
C LYS A 819 -42.91 -21.98 27.22
N VAL A 820 -43.24 -20.71 27.17
CA VAL A 820 -44.60 -20.21 26.89
C VAL A 820 -45.01 -20.54 25.44
N ILE A 821 -44.02 -20.45 24.51
CA ILE A 821 -44.17 -20.80 23.11
C ILE A 821 -43.00 -21.69 22.68
N GLY A 822 -43.19 -22.51 21.61
CA GLY A 822 -42.12 -23.27 20.98
C GLY A 822 -41.46 -22.51 19.83
N LYS A 823 -42.26 -21.93 18.98
CA LYS A 823 -41.84 -21.12 17.83
C LYS A 823 -42.56 -19.79 17.81
N SER A 824 -42.06 -18.79 17.15
CA SER A 824 -42.72 -17.48 17.00
C SER A 824 -44.09 -17.62 16.34
N LEU A 825 -44.25 -18.51 15.37
CA LEU A 825 -45.56 -18.79 14.75
C LEU A 825 -46.60 -19.42 15.69
N ASN A 826 -46.24 -19.90 16.88
CA ASN A 826 -47.18 -20.36 17.86
C ASN A 826 -47.70 -19.23 18.75
N ALA A 827 -47.17 -18.03 18.60
CA ALA A 827 -47.43 -16.91 19.50
C ALA A 827 -48.67 -16.10 19.11
N SER A 828 -49.35 -15.63 20.15
CA SER A 828 -50.26 -14.49 20.13
C SER A 828 -49.57 -13.35 20.89
N ILE A 829 -49.40 -12.20 20.26
CA ILE A 829 -48.81 -11.03 20.89
C ILE A 829 -49.85 -9.94 21.06
N THR A 830 -49.83 -9.27 22.21
CA THR A 830 -50.56 -8.04 22.45
C THR A 830 -49.55 -6.94 22.78
N LEU A 831 -49.57 -5.85 22.01
CA LEU A 831 -48.65 -4.74 22.20
C LEU A 831 -49.33 -3.60 22.96
N TYR A 832 -48.63 -3.03 23.91
CA TYR A 832 -48.99 -1.82 24.61
C TYR A 832 -47.87 -0.78 24.37
N PRO A 833 -47.89 -0.12 23.19
CA PRO A 833 -46.80 0.76 22.78
C PRO A 833 -46.90 2.15 23.41
N THR A 834 -45.86 2.94 23.28
CA THR A 834 -45.90 4.36 23.52
C THR A 834 -46.93 5.04 22.61
N VAL A 835 -47.39 6.21 22.96
CA VAL A 835 -48.39 6.96 22.16
C VAL A 835 -47.93 7.15 20.71
N GLU A 836 -46.66 7.52 20.53
CA GLU A 836 -46.08 7.72 19.19
C GLU A 836 -46.08 6.40 18.38
N MET A 837 -45.64 5.32 19.00
CA MET A 837 -45.59 4.01 18.37
C MET A 837 -46.99 3.45 18.07
N LYS A 838 -47.95 3.73 18.90
CA LYS A 838 -49.34 3.33 18.64
C LYS A 838 -49.90 3.99 17.39
N GLN A 839 -49.64 5.30 17.20
CA GLN A 839 -50.05 6.03 16.00
C GLN A 839 -49.38 5.48 14.76
N MET A 840 -48.10 5.18 14.86
CA MET A 840 -47.35 4.57 13.77
C MET A 840 -47.93 3.20 13.39
N LEU A 841 -48.16 2.32 14.37
CA LEU A 841 -48.74 0.98 14.13
C LEU A 841 -50.13 1.05 13.48
N GLU A 842 -50.98 1.97 13.92
CA GLU A 842 -52.30 2.18 13.35
C GLU A 842 -52.29 2.67 11.91
N SER A 843 -51.20 3.30 11.50
CA SER A 843 -50.98 3.77 10.12
C SER A 843 -50.47 2.68 9.16
N ILE A 844 -50.02 1.52 9.69
CA ILE A 844 -49.51 0.41 8.87
C ILE A 844 -50.72 -0.38 8.33
N ARG A 845 -50.73 -0.57 7.00
CA ARG A 845 -51.78 -1.31 6.29
C ARG A 845 -51.42 -2.75 6.03
N GLU A 846 -50.14 -3.11 6.07
CA GLU A 846 -49.67 -4.47 5.94
C GLU A 846 -50.10 -5.32 7.13
N ASP A 847 -50.20 -6.64 6.91
CA ASP A 847 -50.56 -7.58 7.99
C ASP A 847 -49.41 -7.67 9.02
N LEU A 848 -49.65 -7.10 10.17
CA LEU A 848 -48.66 -7.06 11.26
C LEU A 848 -48.30 -8.46 11.79
N LYS A 849 -49.18 -9.43 11.65
CA LYS A 849 -48.87 -10.83 11.99
C LYS A 849 -47.69 -11.37 11.14
N GLN A 850 -47.73 -11.06 9.83
CA GLN A 850 -46.64 -11.44 8.94
C GLN A 850 -45.35 -10.72 9.27
N LEU A 851 -45.41 -9.41 9.55
CA LEU A 851 -44.23 -8.61 9.84
C LEU A 851 -43.54 -9.04 11.15
N PHE A 852 -44.31 -9.48 12.15
CA PHE A 852 -43.77 -9.99 13.42
C PHE A 852 -43.53 -11.52 13.38
N ILE A 853 -44.02 -12.19 12.35
CA ILE A 853 -43.95 -13.65 12.18
C ILE A 853 -44.59 -14.36 13.39
N VAL A 854 -45.83 -13.97 13.67
CA VAL A 854 -46.68 -14.56 14.72
C VAL A 854 -48.03 -14.97 14.13
N SER A 855 -48.80 -15.82 14.85
CA SER A 855 -50.11 -16.23 14.41
C SER A 855 -51.22 -15.26 14.76
N GLU A 856 -51.07 -14.53 15.87
CA GLU A 856 -52.06 -13.55 16.32
C GLU A 856 -51.38 -12.28 16.75
N TYR A 857 -51.98 -11.13 16.40
CA TYR A 857 -51.54 -9.80 16.81
C TYR A 857 -52.74 -9.00 17.31
N LYS A 858 -52.56 -8.34 18.45
CA LYS A 858 -53.53 -7.42 19.00
C LYS A 858 -52.83 -6.13 19.43
N LEU A 859 -53.47 -5.01 19.12
CA LEU A 859 -53.06 -3.73 19.65
C LEU A 859 -53.89 -3.42 20.89
N GLY A 860 -53.25 -3.37 22.04
CA GLY A 860 -53.84 -2.96 23.32
C GLY A 860 -53.92 -1.45 23.49
N GLY A 861 -53.96 -1.00 24.70
CA GLY A 861 -53.85 0.42 24.99
C GLY A 861 -52.44 0.95 24.87
N THR A 862 -52.15 2.01 25.60
CA THR A 862 -50.77 2.54 25.70
C THR A 862 -49.98 1.78 26.77
N MET A 863 -48.68 2.06 26.85
CA MET A 863 -47.78 1.38 27.78
C MET A 863 -48.24 1.52 29.25
N GLU A 864 -48.89 2.62 29.59
CA GLU A 864 -49.45 2.86 30.93
C GLU A 864 -50.66 1.96 31.24
N GLU A 865 -51.36 1.53 30.22
CA GLU A 865 -52.53 0.64 30.33
C GLU A 865 -52.16 -0.84 30.30
N ALA A 866 -50.89 -1.17 30.17
CA ALA A 866 -50.40 -2.56 30.10
C ALA A 866 -50.62 -3.28 31.43
N PRO A 867 -50.90 -4.60 31.43
CA PRO A 867 -50.90 -5.41 32.64
C PRO A 867 -49.61 -5.21 33.46
N ALA A 868 -49.78 -5.20 34.80
CA ALA A 868 -48.66 -4.94 35.70
C ALA A 868 -47.48 -5.92 35.57
N ASP A 869 -47.79 -7.13 35.15
CA ASP A 869 -46.83 -8.21 34.95
C ASP A 869 -46.27 -8.28 33.51
N ALA A 870 -46.73 -7.41 32.61
CA ALA A 870 -46.27 -7.40 31.21
C ALA A 870 -44.82 -6.88 31.13
N PRO A 871 -43.93 -7.59 30.46
CA PRO A 871 -42.60 -7.10 30.23
C PRO A 871 -42.61 -5.76 29.47
N LYS A 872 -41.93 -4.77 30.01
CA LYS A 872 -41.83 -3.43 29.41
C LYS A 872 -40.46 -3.25 28.76
N TYR A 873 -40.47 -2.72 27.55
CA TYR A 873 -39.28 -2.36 26.77
C TYR A 873 -39.30 -0.85 26.47
N GLU A 874 -38.33 -0.37 25.74
CA GLU A 874 -38.21 1.06 25.44
C GLU A 874 -39.41 1.63 24.69
N HIS A 875 -39.96 0.86 23.73
CA HIS A 875 -40.98 1.32 22.80
C HIS A 875 -42.35 0.70 23.02
N THR A 876 -42.44 -0.42 23.71
CA THR A 876 -43.68 -1.15 23.94
C THR A 876 -43.58 -2.10 25.14
N ALA A 877 -44.69 -2.35 25.79
CA ALA A 877 -44.87 -3.55 26.62
C ALA A 877 -45.47 -4.63 25.74
N VAL A 878 -45.08 -5.90 25.94
CA VAL A 878 -45.51 -7.03 25.11
C VAL A 878 -46.02 -8.16 26.00
N VAL A 879 -47.23 -8.62 25.72
CA VAL A 879 -47.80 -9.83 26.32
C VAL A 879 -47.73 -10.94 25.26
N VAL A 880 -46.98 -12.00 25.55
CA VAL A 880 -46.87 -13.17 24.71
C VAL A 880 -47.66 -14.34 25.30
N ALA A 881 -48.51 -14.94 24.51
CA ALA A 881 -49.28 -16.14 24.85
C ALA A 881 -49.30 -17.13 23.70
N GLN A 882 -49.78 -18.32 23.93
CA GLN A 882 -50.00 -19.25 22.81
C GLN A 882 -51.23 -18.80 21.98
N ALA A 883 -51.10 -18.84 20.67
CA ALA A 883 -52.20 -18.56 19.76
C ALA A 883 -53.28 -19.60 19.88
N THR A 884 -54.50 -19.15 19.62
CA THR A 884 -55.75 -19.99 19.71
C THR A 884 -56.00 -20.68 18.38
N GLY A 885 -56.35 -21.99 18.44
CA GLY A 885 -56.68 -22.77 17.28
C GLY A 885 -55.72 -23.93 17.04
N GLU A 886 -55.75 -24.48 15.85
CA GLU A 886 -54.91 -25.60 15.42
C GLU A 886 -53.87 -25.14 14.39
N THR A 887 -52.78 -25.89 14.23
CA THR A 887 -51.72 -25.57 13.28
C THR A 887 -52.12 -25.99 11.86
N CYS A 888 -52.04 -25.05 10.92
CA CYS A 888 -52.26 -25.35 9.50
C CYS A 888 -51.18 -26.27 8.96
N GLU A 889 -51.54 -27.35 8.33
CA GLU A 889 -50.59 -28.34 7.77
C GLU A 889 -49.74 -27.77 6.64
N ARG A 890 -50.21 -26.70 5.97
CA ARG A 890 -49.48 -26.11 4.81
C ARG A 890 -48.60 -24.92 5.21
N CYS A 891 -49.12 -23.95 5.95
CA CYS A 891 -48.40 -22.73 6.28
C CYS A 891 -47.84 -22.68 7.73
N TRP A 892 -48.21 -23.64 8.58
CA TRP A 892 -47.76 -23.78 9.98
C TRP A 892 -48.27 -22.68 10.91
N VAL A 893 -49.11 -21.77 10.45
CA VAL A 893 -49.75 -20.76 11.27
C VAL A 893 -50.82 -21.42 12.14
N VAL A 894 -50.94 -21.02 13.39
CA VAL A 894 -52.02 -21.46 14.29
C VAL A 894 -53.25 -20.60 14.00
N SER A 895 -54.35 -21.22 13.65
CA SER A 895 -55.59 -20.51 13.26
C SER A 895 -56.86 -21.22 13.73
N GLU A 896 -57.85 -20.41 14.10
CA GLU A 896 -59.19 -20.90 14.42
C GLU A 896 -60.03 -21.25 13.19
N THR A 897 -59.49 -20.94 11.98
CA THR A 897 -60.18 -21.26 10.73
C THR A 897 -59.93 -22.69 10.26
N ILE A 898 -59.04 -23.44 10.94
CA ILE A 898 -58.81 -24.85 10.65
C ILE A 898 -60.10 -25.64 10.81
N GLY A 899 -60.44 -26.48 9.81
CA GLY A 899 -61.65 -27.29 9.82
C GLY A 899 -62.90 -26.61 9.26
N LYS A 900 -62.80 -25.31 8.91
CA LYS A 900 -63.94 -24.60 8.28
C LYS A 900 -64.14 -24.97 6.83
N ASP A 901 -63.12 -25.35 6.11
CA ASP A 901 -63.24 -25.84 4.76
C ASP A 901 -63.33 -27.34 4.75
N THR A 902 -64.49 -27.83 4.22
CA THR A 902 -64.84 -29.26 4.21
C THR A 902 -64.02 -30.11 3.24
N GLU A 903 -63.35 -29.49 2.25
CA GLU A 903 -62.50 -30.19 1.28
C GLU A 903 -61.05 -30.24 1.74
N HIS A 904 -60.67 -29.27 2.61
CA HIS A 904 -59.30 -29.13 3.14
C HIS A 904 -59.36 -28.86 4.63
N GLU A 905 -59.78 -29.82 5.40
CA GLU A 905 -60.06 -29.71 6.82
C GLU A 905 -58.83 -29.37 7.71
N THR A 906 -57.62 -29.66 7.22
CA THR A 906 -56.37 -29.40 7.97
C THR A 906 -55.72 -28.07 7.60
N LEU A 907 -56.35 -27.29 6.72
CA LEU A 907 -55.83 -26.01 6.25
C LEU A 907 -56.57 -24.83 6.85
N CYS A 908 -55.85 -23.73 7.03
CA CYS A 908 -56.46 -22.43 7.33
C CYS A 908 -57.23 -21.93 6.08
N GLU A 909 -58.08 -20.94 6.28
CA GLU A 909 -58.90 -20.37 5.20
C GLU A 909 -58.05 -19.86 4.03
N ARG A 910 -56.94 -19.18 4.29
CA ARG A 910 -56.02 -18.70 3.25
C ARG A 910 -55.49 -19.86 2.40
N CYS A 911 -54.92 -20.86 3.06
CA CYS A 911 -54.31 -21.99 2.36
C CYS A 911 -55.35 -22.83 1.60
N ALA A 912 -56.53 -23.01 2.17
CA ALA A 912 -57.62 -23.71 1.49
C ALA A 912 -58.03 -22.96 0.20
N THR A 913 -58.15 -21.66 0.23
CA THR A 913 -58.46 -20.83 -0.94
C THR A 913 -57.34 -20.94 -2.00
N VAL A 914 -56.09 -20.79 -1.62
CA VAL A 914 -54.96 -20.91 -2.55
C VAL A 914 -54.89 -22.27 -3.22
N VAL A 915 -55.08 -23.35 -2.47
CA VAL A 915 -55.07 -24.72 -3.01
C VAL A 915 -56.21 -24.94 -3.95
N LYS A 916 -57.42 -24.54 -3.60
CA LYS A 916 -58.62 -24.72 -4.47
C LYS A 916 -58.48 -23.98 -5.79
N GLU A 917 -58.02 -22.73 -5.75
CA GLU A 917 -57.94 -21.89 -6.94
C GLU A 917 -56.78 -22.28 -7.88
N ASN A 918 -55.69 -22.87 -7.37
CA ASN A 918 -54.46 -23.02 -8.12
C ASN A 918 -54.00 -24.49 -8.31
N TYR A 919 -54.44 -25.43 -7.46
CA TYR A 919 -53.87 -26.79 -7.44
C TYR A 919 -54.92 -27.90 -7.53
N VAL A 920 -56.18 -27.56 -7.53
CA VAL A 920 -57.29 -28.52 -7.74
C VAL A 920 -57.93 -28.18 -9.06
N LYS A 921 -57.89 -29.12 -10.02
CA LYS A 921 -58.65 -29.02 -11.30
C LYS A 921 -60.06 -29.56 -11.14
#